data_b34a4473446d9f353d0d8ccb89a42af6
#
_entry.id   b34a4473446d9f353d0d8ccb89a42af6
#
_cell.length_a   1.000
_cell.length_b   1.000
_cell.length_c   1.000
_cell.angle_alpha   90.00
_cell.angle_beta   90.00
_cell.angle_gamma   90.00
#
_symmetry.space_group_name_H-M   'P 1'
#
loop_
_entity.id
_entity.type
_entity.pdbx_description
1 polymer ?
#
loop_
_entity_poly.entity_id
_entity_poly.type
_entity_poly.pdbx_seq_one_letter_code
_entity_poly.pdbx_strand_id
1 'polypeptide(L)'
;MEEELVVIGEVLGHCRVVAKIGEGGMGVVYRAYDEVLHRDVAVKVVKKDATLDTSSRQNLLQEARASSSLAHPNICTIYDVGEIDGDLYIVMELVEGKSLHGLAGEMGLAPETVLRYGVQIASALARAHDRGIVHRDLKTANIVVTPEGLVKVLDFGLAKRVGGGILEAPTLSFSTVQGASSVSGTLPYMAPEVLRGDAADSRSDLWALGVVLYEAASGRLPFGGRTGFEISAAIMREIPSPLGPPIPPGLWGIIQRCLAKEPMQRYQRATEVQAALEAVQSAGIAFPEAGSDKTPGPPRTTTMHSIRHVRIRKKDFVVLVGTNKGAFILRSNAQRRRWDVGGPYFHGHSVYAIAYDGRGDQRRIWASTSSFWGTLLRSSDDFGKSWTNPQQAPVRFPADTGTSLKNIWQITLGPAEEPDRLYCGVEPAALFESRDAGENWSLVRGLFDHPHRPRWLPGNGGLALHTIVLDPSNQQRMYVGISSGGVYRTEDGGQSWTAQNRGIRALFMPEKYPEFGQCVHKMALHPARPNRLFLQNHWGLYRSDDCGEHWTDIANGVPSDFGFPVVIHPRDPDCVYAVPVESEEFRCVCDGRLRVYRTRNAGASWEPLMRGLPQKQAYETVLRDAMTTDSLDPVGIYFGTRSGQLFGSNDEGKNWNRILGGLPSILCVRCAVVEDQELGNVFPVSPKAPKQVPGKSNASHQSTKRKTKAR
;
A
#
# COMPACT_ATOMS: atom_id res chain seq x y z
N MET A 1 31.20 4.10 -48.08
CA MET A 1 30.73 2.72 -48.32
C MET A 1 30.61 2.13 -46.96
N GLU A 2 29.38 2.00 -46.46
CA GLU A 2 29.10 1.23 -45.24
C GLU A 2 29.36 -0.23 -45.59
N GLU A 3 30.32 -0.87 -44.90
CA GLU A 3 30.57 -2.31 -45.02
C GLU A 3 29.27 -3.03 -44.59
N GLU A 4 28.62 -3.72 -45.54
CA GLU A 4 27.55 -4.64 -45.19
C GLU A 4 28.13 -5.75 -44.28
N LEU A 5 27.63 -5.87 -43.07
CA LEU A 5 28.10 -6.82 -42.05
C LEU A 5 28.05 -8.28 -42.52
N VAL A 6 27.15 -8.62 -43.44
CA VAL A 6 26.96 -9.95 -44.03
C VAL A 6 26.40 -9.81 -45.44
N VAL A 7 26.92 -10.57 -46.39
CA VAL A 7 26.49 -10.54 -47.78
C VAL A 7 25.29 -11.52 -47.99
N ILE A 8 24.31 -11.11 -48.82
CA ILE A 8 23.20 -12.00 -49.18
C ILE A 8 23.78 -13.26 -49.88
N GLY A 9 23.35 -14.46 -49.41
CA GLY A 9 23.90 -15.75 -49.84
C GLY A 9 24.93 -16.36 -48.92
N GLU A 10 25.48 -15.58 -47.97
CA GLU A 10 26.38 -16.10 -46.94
C GLU A 10 25.68 -17.03 -45.95
N VAL A 11 26.42 -18.01 -45.38
CA VAL A 11 25.89 -19.01 -44.47
C VAL A 11 26.41 -18.73 -43.09
N LEU A 12 25.53 -18.41 -42.17
CA LEU A 12 25.79 -18.21 -40.76
C LEU A 12 25.39 -19.47 -39.97
N GLY A 13 26.35 -20.28 -39.58
CA GLY A 13 26.10 -21.61 -39.05
C GLY A 13 25.46 -22.54 -40.09
N HIS A 14 24.17 -22.82 -39.97
CA HIS A 14 23.39 -23.60 -40.94
C HIS A 14 22.27 -22.76 -41.62
N CYS A 15 22.32 -21.43 -41.44
CA CYS A 15 21.29 -20.53 -41.96
C CYS A 15 21.86 -19.69 -43.11
N ARG A 16 21.30 -19.84 -44.32
CA ARG A 16 21.66 -19.07 -45.50
C ARG A 16 20.89 -17.76 -45.52
N VAL A 17 21.62 -16.62 -45.53
CA VAL A 17 21.05 -15.27 -45.58
C VAL A 17 20.35 -15.01 -46.92
N VAL A 18 19.05 -14.62 -46.84
CA VAL A 18 18.20 -14.38 -48.01
C VAL A 18 17.97 -12.90 -48.25
N ALA A 19 17.69 -12.12 -47.18
CA ALA A 19 17.43 -10.69 -47.33
C ALA A 19 17.63 -9.96 -46.00
N LYS A 20 18.02 -8.68 -46.03
CA LYS A 20 18.00 -7.78 -44.89
C LYS A 20 16.56 -7.35 -44.58
N ILE A 21 16.08 -7.53 -43.36
CA ILE A 21 14.72 -7.19 -42.92
C ILE A 21 14.67 -6.06 -41.89
N GLY A 22 15.79 -5.72 -41.24
CA GLY A 22 15.85 -4.63 -40.29
C GLY A 22 17.28 -4.25 -39.90
N GLU A 23 17.43 -3.02 -39.44
CA GLU A 23 18.69 -2.52 -38.87
C GLU A 23 18.39 -1.62 -37.68
N GLY A 24 19.17 -1.75 -36.62
CA GLY A 24 19.06 -0.94 -35.40
C GLY A 24 20.39 -0.72 -34.72
N GLY A 25 20.39 0.01 -33.64
CA GLY A 25 21.62 0.38 -32.92
C GLY A 25 22.44 -0.82 -32.43
N MET A 26 21.86 -2.01 -32.30
CA MET A 26 22.53 -3.21 -31.79
C MET A 26 22.96 -4.18 -32.88
N GLY A 27 22.56 -3.98 -34.13
CA GLY A 27 22.89 -4.93 -35.19
C GLY A 27 21.93 -4.87 -36.37
N VAL A 28 22.12 -5.83 -37.29
CA VAL A 28 21.30 -6.00 -38.48
C VAL A 28 20.55 -7.31 -38.37
N VAL A 29 19.28 -7.32 -38.78
CA VAL A 29 18.44 -8.51 -38.78
C VAL A 29 18.19 -8.94 -40.24
N TYR A 30 18.46 -10.20 -40.51
CA TYR A 30 18.28 -10.81 -41.83
C TYR A 30 17.20 -11.88 -41.80
N ARG A 31 16.44 -12.02 -42.86
CA ARG A 31 15.72 -13.26 -43.19
C ARG A 31 16.74 -14.25 -43.70
N ALA A 32 16.73 -15.46 -43.17
CA ALA A 32 17.60 -16.54 -43.58
C ALA A 32 16.80 -17.86 -43.71
N TYR A 33 17.33 -18.80 -44.47
CA TYR A 33 16.76 -20.13 -44.60
C TYR A 33 17.63 -21.12 -43.85
N ASP A 34 17.03 -21.81 -42.89
CA ASP A 34 17.67 -22.92 -42.15
C ASP A 34 17.73 -24.13 -43.04
N GLU A 35 18.94 -24.47 -43.49
CA GLU A 35 19.17 -25.58 -44.43
C GLU A 35 19.03 -26.96 -43.80
N VAL A 36 19.10 -27.05 -42.46
CA VAL A 36 18.96 -28.30 -41.70
C VAL A 36 17.50 -28.59 -41.39
N LEU A 37 16.74 -27.60 -40.94
CA LEU A 37 15.36 -27.74 -40.55
C LEU A 37 14.36 -27.33 -41.65
N HIS A 38 14.86 -26.88 -42.81
CA HIS A 38 14.10 -26.49 -43.98
C HIS A 38 12.99 -25.49 -43.71
N ARG A 39 13.35 -24.38 -42.99
CA ARG A 39 12.40 -23.31 -42.62
C ARG A 39 13.03 -21.93 -42.73
N ASP A 40 12.19 -20.90 -42.86
CA ASP A 40 12.60 -19.53 -42.74
C ASP A 40 12.83 -19.15 -41.26
N VAL A 41 13.88 -18.38 -41.00
CA VAL A 41 14.28 -17.89 -39.69
C VAL A 41 14.71 -16.42 -39.78
N ALA A 42 14.72 -15.72 -38.66
CA ALA A 42 15.40 -14.43 -38.55
C ALA A 42 16.78 -14.63 -37.90
N VAL A 43 17.80 -13.98 -38.47
CA VAL A 43 19.17 -14.00 -37.93
C VAL A 43 19.56 -12.58 -37.63
N LYS A 44 19.81 -12.30 -36.36
CA LYS A 44 20.30 -11.01 -35.87
C LYS A 44 21.81 -11.08 -35.70
N VAL A 45 22.53 -10.26 -36.47
CA VAL A 45 23.99 -10.13 -36.34
C VAL A 45 24.31 -8.89 -35.54
N VAL A 46 25.02 -9.07 -34.44
CA VAL A 46 25.39 -8.00 -33.50
C VAL A 46 26.61 -7.27 -34.03
N LYS A 47 26.53 -5.94 -34.21
CA LYS A 47 27.64 -5.13 -34.66
C LYS A 47 28.85 -5.24 -33.69
N LYS A 48 30.05 -5.41 -34.29
CA LYS A 48 31.32 -5.35 -33.54
C LYS A 48 31.48 -3.97 -32.95
N ASP A 49 31.34 -3.86 -31.65
CA ASP A 49 31.77 -2.66 -30.94
C ASP A 49 33.21 -2.91 -30.48
N ALA A 50 34.15 -2.10 -30.97
CA ALA A 50 35.59 -2.25 -30.67
C ALA A 50 35.91 -2.13 -29.17
N THR A 51 34.89 -1.77 -28.34
CA THR A 51 35.01 -1.61 -26.89
C THR A 51 34.54 -2.83 -26.11
N LEU A 52 33.94 -3.88 -26.76
CA LEU A 52 33.48 -5.08 -26.06
C LEU A 52 34.65 -6.00 -25.71
N ASP A 53 34.96 -6.10 -24.42
CA ASP A 53 35.89 -7.09 -23.89
C ASP A 53 35.33 -8.53 -23.94
N THR A 54 36.20 -9.52 -23.79
CA THR A 54 35.87 -10.93 -23.87
C THR A 54 34.79 -11.32 -22.81
N SER A 55 34.77 -10.63 -21.67
CA SER A 55 33.82 -10.88 -20.58
C SER A 55 32.41 -10.42 -20.94
N SER A 56 32.28 -9.30 -21.62
CA SER A 56 31.00 -8.76 -22.09
C SER A 56 30.36 -9.65 -23.16
N ARG A 57 31.17 -10.22 -24.05
CA ARG A 57 30.72 -11.18 -25.07
C ARG A 57 30.20 -12.48 -24.44
N GLN A 58 30.95 -13.06 -23.49
CA GLN A 58 30.52 -14.27 -22.78
C GLN A 58 29.20 -14.07 -22.03
N ASN A 59 29.00 -12.91 -21.42
CA ASN A 59 27.76 -12.58 -20.73
C ASN A 59 26.57 -12.43 -21.70
N LEU A 60 26.79 -11.85 -22.91
CA LEU A 60 25.75 -11.76 -23.94
C LEU A 60 25.30 -13.14 -24.43
N LEU A 61 26.27 -14.05 -24.67
CA LEU A 61 26.00 -15.45 -25.01
C LEU A 61 25.24 -16.17 -23.89
N GLN A 62 25.57 -15.92 -22.64
CA GLN A 62 24.89 -16.50 -21.50
C GLN A 62 23.45 -15.98 -21.35
N GLU A 63 23.22 -14.68 -21.56
CA GLU A 63 21.88 -14.09 -21.55
C GLU A 63 21.02 -14.59 -22.72
N ALA A 64 21.59 -14.72 -23.93
CA ALA A 64 20.90 -15.29 -25.09
C ALA A 64 20.53 -16.77 -24.86
N ARG A 65 21.41 -17.56 -24.25
CA ARG A 65 21.14 -18.95 -23.85
C ARG A 65 20.08 -19.04 -22.76
N ALA A 66 20.07 -18.12 -21.78
CA ALA A 66 19.03 -18.07 -20.76
C ALA A 66 17.64 -17.76 -21.41
N SER A 67 17.63 -16.80 -22.33
CA SER A 67 16.41 -16.41 -23.07
C SER A 67 15.90 -17.51 -24.01
N SER A 68 16.79 -18.37 -24.57
CA SER A 68 16.38 -19.51 -25.40
C SER A 68 15.56 -20.57 -24.62
N SER A 69 15.66 -20.57 -23.28
CA SER A 69 14.84 -21.44 -22.42
C SER A 69 13.38 -20.96 -22.25
N LEU A 70 13.04 -19.77 -22.75
CA LEU A 70 11.71 -19.19 -22.63
C LEU A 70 10.80 -19.74 -23.75
N ALA A 71 9.97 -20.71 -23.43
CA ALA A 71 8.90 -21.18 -24.31
C ALA A 71 7.58 -20.54 -23.89
N HIS A 72 7.03 -19.64 -24.72
CA HIS A 72 5.76 -18.97 -24.50
C HIS A 72 5.18 -18.46 -25.84
N PRO A 73 3.86 -18.53 -26.09
CA PRO A 73 3.28 -18.11 -27.36
C PRO A 73 3.54 -16.64 -27.70
N ASN A 74 3.66 -15.79 -26.68
CA ASN A 74 3.87 -14.34 -26.85
C ASN A 74 5.34 -13.91 -26.70
N ILE A 75 6.31 -14.84 -26.70
CA ILE A 75 7.75 -14.56 -26.71
C ILE A 75 8.33 -15.07 -28.02
N CYS A 76 9.18 -14.28 -28.68
CA CYS A 76 9.92 -14.72 -29.84
C CYS A 76 10.91 -15.83 -29.45
N THR A 77 10.82 -16.97 -30.09
CA THR A 77 11.65 -18.13 -29.76
C THR A 77 13.06 -17.97 -30.32
N ILE A 78 14.08 -18.08 -29.47
CA ILE A 78 15.49 -18.18 -29.90
C ILE A 78 15.79 -19.64 -30.19
N TYR A 79 16.29 -19.93 -31.40
CA TYR A 79 16.61 -21.27 -31.85
C TYR A 79 18.07 -21.65 -31.63
N ASP A 80 18.97 -20.70 -31.93
CA ASP A 80 20.42 -20.92 -31.83
C ASP A 80 21.19 -19.62 -31.59
N VAL A 81 22.37 -19.71 -31.07
CA VAL A 81 23.30 -18.60 -30.84
C VAL A 81 24.71 -19.05 -31.17
N GLY A 82 25.36 -18.34 -32.08
CA GLY A 82 26.72 -18.69 -32.52
C GLY A 82 27.63 -17.48 -32.73
N GLU A 83 28.88 -17.77 -33.09
CA GLU A 83 29.88 -16.78 -33.45
C GLU A 83 30.56 -17.23 -34.74
N ILE A 84 30.73 -16.31 -35.67
CA ILE A 84 31.48 -16.49 -36.92
C ILE A 84 32.36 -15.28 -37.19
N ASP A 85 33.64 -15.48 -37.48
CA ASP A 85 34.65 -14.43 -37.73
C ASP A 85 34.70 -13.35 -36.63
N GLY A 86 34.29 -13.71 -35.39
CA GLY A 86 34.25 -12.82 -34.24
C GLY A 86 32.97 -11.98 -34.17
N ASP A 87 31.99 -12.17 -35.07
CA ASP A 87 30.66 -11.58 -35.00
C ASP A 87 29.68 -12.55 -34.35
N LEU A 88 28.89 -12.03 -33.42
CA LEU A 88 27.86 -12.80 -32.73
C LEU A 88 26.57 -12.77 -33.55
N TYR A 89 25.97 -13.96 -33.77
CA TYR A 89 24.67 -14.05 -34.40
C TYR A 89 23.68 -14.83 -33.53
N ILE A 90 22.40 -14.46 -33.64
CA ILE A 90 21.28 -15.09 -32.92
C ILE A 90 20.24 -15.51 -33.96
N VAL A 91 19.95 -16.82 -34.01
CA VAL A 91 18.90 -17.41 -34.86
C VAL A 91 17.62 -17.47 -34.07
N MET A 92 16.55 -16.90 -34.62
CA MET A 92 15.27 -16.80 -33.91
C MET A 92 14.08 -17.00 -34.86
N GLU A 93 12.91 -17.13 -34.30
CA GLU A 93 11.63 -17.18 -34.99
C GLU A 93 11.47 -15.98 -35.94
N LEU A 94 11.19 -16.22 -37.21
CA LEU A 94 10.80 -15.18 -38.14
C LEU A 94 9.34 -14.82 -37.88
N VAL A 95 9.10 -13.68 -37.26
CA VAL A 95 7.73 -13.21 -36.96
C VAL A 95 7.24 -12.32 -38.07
N GLU A 96 6.26 -12.82 -38.85
CA GLU A 96 5.59 -12.00 -39.84
C GLU A 96 4.52 -11.13 -39.20
N GLY A 97 4.61 -9.80 -39.34
CA GLY A 97 3.68 -8.88 -38.74
C GLY A 97 4.13 -7.42 -38.78
N LYS A 98 3.45 -6.58 -38.01
CA LYS A 98 3.79 -5.16 -37.88
C LYS A 98 4.19 -4.88 -36.43
N SER A 99 5.15 -3.98 -36.24
CA SER A 99 5.47 -3.51 -34.88
C SER A 99 4.26 -2.79 -34.27
N LEU A 100 4.12 -2.90 -32.95
CA LEU A 100 3.04 -2.22 -32.22
C LEU A 100 3.15 -0.70 -32.40
N HIS A 101 4.37 -0.16 -32.53
CA HIS A 101 4.63 1.24 -32.89
C HIS A 101 3.98 1.60 -34.25
N GLY A 102 4.20 0.79 -35.28
CA GLY A 102 3.64 1.02 -36.61
C GLY A 102 2.11 0.83 -36.66
N LEU A 103 1.55 0.01 -35.77
CA LEU A 103 0.09 -0.17 -35.67
C LEU A 103 -0.58 0.97 -34.90
N ALA A 104 0.04 1.50 -33.85
CA ALA A 104 -0.51 2.60 -33.04
C ALA A 104 -0.56 3.90 -33.85
N GLY A 105 0.45 4.17 -34.67
CA GLY A 105 0.53 5.42 -35.43
C GLY A 105 0.36 6.66 -34.54
N GLU A 106 -0.13 7.75 -35.10
CA GLU A 106 -0.34 9.01 -34.36
C GLU A 106 -1.69 9.07 -33.61
N MET A 107 -2.61 8.19 -33.93
CA MET A 107 -4.00 8.19 -33.43
C MET A 107 -4.23 7.22 -32.28
N GLY A 108 -3.31 6.28 -32.05
CA GLY A 108 -3.49 5.17 -31.12
C GLY A 108 -4.45 4.10 -31.61
N LEU A 109 -4.58 3.04 -30.84
CA LEU A 109 -5.44 1.87 -31.11
C LEU A 109 -6.75 1.98 -30.30
N ALA A 110 -7.78 1.28 -30.78
CA ALA A 110 -9.01 1.13 -30.03
C ALA A 110 -8.75 0.48 -28.65
N PRO A 111 -9.44 0.91 -27.59
CA PRO A 111 -9.20 0.44 -26.22
C PRO A 111 -9.25 -1.07 -26.05
N GLU A 112 -10.17 -1.75 -26.76
CA GLU A 112 -10.32 -3.20 -26.74
C GLU A 112 -9.07 -3.90 -27.32
N THR A 113 -8.47 -3.29 -28.34
CA THR A 113 -7.24 -3.78 -28.96
C THR A 113 -6.05 -3.59 -28.03
N VAL A 114 -5.96 -2.43 -27.36
CA VAL A 114 -4.93 -2.15 -26.36
C VAL A 114 -5.02 -3.14 -25.18
N LEU A 115 -6.23 -3.41 -24.68
CA LEU A 115 -6.46 -4.41 -23.63
C LEU A 115 -6.03 -5.81 -24.07
N ARG A 116 -6.45 -6.24 -25.26
CA ARG A 116 -6.12 -7.57 -25.81
C ARG A 116 -4.62 -7.77 -25.99
N TYR A 117 -3.90 -6.76 -26.50
CA TYR A 117 -2.45 -6.84 -26.67
C TYR A 117 -1.72 -6.68 -25.33
N GLY A 118 -2.22 -5.82 -24.44
CA GLY A 118 -1.66 -5.63 -23.09
C GLY A 118 -1.68 -6.92 -22.26
N VAL A 119 -2.77 -7.69 -22.32
CA VAL A 119 -2.86 -9.01 -21.66
C VAL A 119 -1.77 -9.95 -22.16
N GLN A 120 -1.56 -10.03 -23.48
CA GLN A 120 -0.55 -10.91 -24.08
C GLN A 120 0.88 -10.49 -23.71
N ILE A 121 1.16 -9.18 -23.72
CA ILE A 121 2.48 -8.64 -23.32
C ILE A 121 2.73 -8.92 -21.82
N ALA A 122 1.75 -8.66 -20.96
CA ALA A 122 1.86 -8.94 -19.53
C ALA A 122 2.08 -10.44 -19.24
N SER A 123 1.43 -11.33 -20.00
CA SER A 123 1.63 -12.79 -19.93
C SER A 123 3.07 -13.19 -20.33
N ALA A 124 3.63 -12.59 -21.39
CA ALA A 124 5.02 -12.80 -21.80
C ALA A 124 6.00 -12.37 -20.70
N LEU A 125 5.81 -11.16 -20.13
CA LEU A 125 6.63 -10.65 -19.02
C LEU A 125 6.52 -11.54 -17.78
N ALA A 126 5.31 -11.99 -17.42
CA ALA A 126 5.11 -12.90 -16.30
C ALA A 126 5.94 -14.17 -16.42
N ARG A 127 5.91 -14.79 -17.62
CA ARG A 127 6.70 -15.99 -17.90
C ARG A 127 8.20 -15.77 -17.79
N ALA A 128 8.71 -14.64 -18.27
CA ALA A 128 10.13 -14.30 -18.19
C ALA A 128 10.56 -14.02 -16.74
N HIS A 129 9.77 -13.23 -16.00
CA HIS A 129 10.02 -12.88 -14.61
C HIS A 129 10.03 -14.10 -13.68
N ASP A 130 9.14 -15.08 -13.90
CA ASP A 130 9.12 -16.36 -13.18
C ASP A 130 10.42 -17.19 -13.36
N ARG A 131 11.19 -16.92 -14.43
CA ARG A 131 12.50 -17.51 -14.69
C ARG A 131 13.68 -16.60 -14.30
N GLY A 132 13.38 -15.48 -13.62
CA GLY A 132 14.39 -14.50 -13.22
C GLY A 132 14.95 -13.66 -14.38
N ILE A 133 14.27 -13.66 -15.55
CA ILE A 133 14.70 -12.90 -16.73
C ILE A 133 13.91 -11.61 -16.81
N VAL A 134 14.64 -10.47 -16.81
CA VAL A 134 14.10 -9.11 -16.96
C VAL A 134 14.37 -8.64 -18.40
N HIS A 135 13.38 -8.03 -19.05
CA HIS A 135 13.49 -7.63 -20.46
C HIS A 135 14.44 -6.46 -20.68
N ARG A 136 14.33 -5.42 -19.86
CA ARG A 136 15.19 -4.20 -19.82
C ARG A 136 15.14 -3.26 -21.02
N ASP A 137 14.57 -3.65 -22.17
CA ASP A 137 14.39 -2.82 -23.37
C ASP A 137 12.98 -3.01 -23.98
N LEU A 138 11.95 -3.11 -23.12
CA LEU A 138 10.59 -3.20 -23.59
C LEU A 138 10.12 -1.87 -24.18
N LYS A 139 9.71 -1.90 -25.44
CA LYS A 139 9.20 -0.73 -26.21
C LYS A 139 8.30 -1.20 -27.32
N THR A 140 7.44 -0.35 -27.86
CA THR A 140 6.49 -0.67 -28.93
C THR A 140 7.16 -1.18 -30.21
N ALA A 141 8.40 -0.78 -30.48
CA ALA A 141 9.21 -1.27 -31.60
C ALA A 141 9.65 -2.74 -31.43
N ASN A 142 9.82 -3.22 -30.18
CA ASN A 142 10.20 -4.60 -29.86
C ASN A 142 9.00 -5.54 -29.66
N ILE A 143 7.81 -5.11 -30.07
CA ILE A 143 6.57 -5.88 -29.97
C ILE A 143 5.99 -6.00 -31.39
N VAL A 144 5.91 -7.21 -31.92
CA VAL A 144 5.33 -7.47 -33.24
C VAL A 144 3.96 -8.13 -33.05
N VAL A 145 3.00 -7.69 -33.86
CA VAL A 145 1.64 -8.27 -33.92
C VAL A 145 1.44 -8.93 -35.25
N THR A 146 1.14 -10.22 -35.23
CA THR A 146 0.85 -10.99 -36.47
C THR A 146 -0.50 -10.61 -37.07
N PRO A 147 -0.77 -10.95 -38.32
CA PRO A 147 -2.08 -10.70 -38.95
C PRO A 147 -3.27 -11.30 -38.19
N GLU A 148 -3.06 -12.41 -37.46
CA GLU A 148 -4.06 -13.07 -36.63
C GLU A 148 -4.27 -12.38 -35.27
N GLY A 149 -3.48 -11.33 -34.95
CA GLY A 149 -3.55 -10.60 -33.71
C GLY A 149 -2.80 -11.23 -32.51
N LEU A 150 -1.85 -12.14 -32.82
CA LEU A 150 -0.95 -12.71 -31.83
C LEU A 150 0.22 -11.72 -31.58
N VAL A 151 0.45 -11.40 -30.34
CA VAL A 151 1.59 -10.57 -29.93
C VAL A 151 2.83 -11.43 -29.75
N LYS A 152 3.97 -10.97 -30.28
CA LYS A 152 5.30 -11.53 -30.05
C LYS A 152 6.22 -10.44 -29.49
N VAL A 153 6.72 -10.64 -28.27
CA VAL A 153 7.73 -9.77 -27.65
C VAL A 153 9.11 -10.26 -28.05
N LEU A 154 9.90 -9.36 -28.63
CA LEU A 154 11.23 -9.63 -29.15
C LEU A 154 12.31 -9.23 -28.14
N ASP A 155 13.54 -9.74 -28.31
CA ASP A 155 14.78 -9.25 -27.71
C ASP A 155 14.82 -9.25 -26.15
N PHE A 156 14.34 -10.30 -25.48
CA PHE A 156 14.49 -10.45 -24.03
C PHE A 156 15.96 -10.51 -23.60
N GLY A 157 16.34 -9.61 -22.68
CA GLY A 157 17.63 -9.67 -21.95
C GLY A 157 18.88 -9.27 -22.73
N LEU A 158 18.80 -8.99 -24.03
CA LEU A 158 19.96 -8.76 -24.91
C LEU A 158 20.57 -7.34 -24.79
N ALA A 159 19.91 -6.41 -24.11
CA ALA A 159 20.21 -4.98 -24.20
C ALA A 159 21.31 -4.45 -23.25
N LYS A 160 21.75 -5.19 -22.23
CA LYS A 160 22.48 -4.58 -21.11
C LYS A 160 24.00 -4.37 -21.31
N ARG A 161 24.63 -4.93 -22.35
CA ARG A 161 26.11 -4.91 -22.45
C ARG A 161 26.76 -4.65 -23.80
N VAL A 162 26.01 -4.27 -24.80
CA VAL A 162 26.60 -3.87 -26.10
C VAL A 162 27.11 -2.42 -26.08
N GLY A 163 26.71 -1.62 -25.09
CA GLY A 163 27.32 -0.32 -24.80
C GLY A 163 28.21 -0.45 -23.57
N GLY A 164 29.44 -0.91 -23.76
CA GLY A 164 30.44 -1.04 -22.71
C GLY A 164 30.72 0.32 -22.05
N GLY A 165 30.21 0.52 -20.85
CA GLY A 165 30.44 1.69 -20.02
C GLY A 165 29.67 1.59 -18.72
N ILE A 166 30.15 0.74 -17.83
CA ILE A 166 30.23 0.94 -16.37
C ILE A 166 29.26 1.99 -15.82
N LEU A 167 28.22 1.50 -15.15
CA LEU A 167 27.67 2.19 -14.00
C LEU A 167 28.27 1.55 -12.72
N GLU A 168 29.60 1.61 -12.59
CA GLU A 168 30.26 1.64 -11.30
C GLU A 168 30.73 3.06 -11.05
N ALA A 169 29.97 3.71 -10.16
CA ALA A 169 30.32 4.92 -9.39
C ALA A 169 30.55 6.26 -10.11
N PRO A 170 30.84 7.35 -9.41
CA PRO A 170 29.83 8.35 -9.10
C PRO A 170 29.90 9.52 -10.09
N THR A 171 28.80 10.20 -10.28
CA THR A 171 28.67 11.40 -11.11
C THR A 171 28.67 11.16 -12.62
N LEU A 172 27.46 10.91 -13.16
CA LEU A 172 27.16 11.23 -14.54
C LEU A 172 27.36 12.75 -14.75
N SER A 173 28.56 13.11 -15.21
CA SER A 173 28.79 14.45 -15.73
C SER A 173 27.92 14.64 -16.96
N PHE A 174 27.09 15.68 -16.96
CA PHE A 174 26.10 16.06 -17.98
C PHE A 174 26.65 16.21 -19.42
N SER A 175 27.93 16.03 -19.62
CA SER A 175 28.61 16.15 -20.91
C SER A 175 28.61 14.91 -21.81
N THR A 176 28.23 13.73 -21.28
CA THR A 176 28.27 12.46 -22.04
C THR A 176 27.00 12.19 -22.84
N VAL A 177 25.89 12.91 -22.58
CA VAL A 177 24.60 12.73 -23.28
C VAL A 177 24.54 13.42 -24.64
N GLN A 178 25.49 14.27 -24.99
CA GLN A 178 25.48 15.02 -26.23
C GLN A 178 26.11 14.32 -27.46
N GLY A 179 26.65 13.11 -27.30
CA GLY A 179 27.46 12.46 -28.36
C GLY A 179 26.97 11.15 -28.95
N ALA A 180 25.84 10.56 -28.48
CA ALA A 180 25.42 9.24 -28.95
C ALA A 180 24.02 9.28 -29.59
N SER A 181 24.00 9.31 -30.92
CA SER A 181 22.77 9.18 -31.74
C SER A 181 22.05 7.82 -31.62
N SER A 182 22.61 6.82 -30.90
CA SER A 182 22.02 5.49 -30.69
C SER A 182 21.20 5.34 -29.40
N VAL A 183 21.25 6.30 -28.46
CA VAL A 183 20.52 6.28 -27.17
C VAL A 183 19.10 6.84 -27.30
N SER A 184 18.77 7.47 -28.44
CA SER A 184 17.54 8.26 -28.62
C SER A 184 16.23 7.44 -28.56
N GLY A 185 16.22 6.17 -28.95
CA GLY A 185 14.98 5.39 -29.09
C GLY A 185 14.48 4.69 -27.81
N THR A 186 15.35 4.42 -26.84
CA THR A 186 15.03 3.66 -25.61
C THR A 186 14.77 4.56 -24.41
N LEU A 187 15.34 5.75 -24.36
CA LEU A 187 15.22 6.67 -23.23
C LEU A 187 13.79 6.94 -22.75
N PRO A 188 12.78 7.14 -23.63
CA PRO A 188 11.40 7.41 -23.20
C PRO A 188 10.73 6.27 -22.42
N TYR A 189 11.25 5.04 -22.53
CA TYR A 189 10.71 3.86 -21.85
C TYR A 189 11.47 3.50 -20.56
N MET A 190 12.59 4.18 -20.28
CA MET A 190 13.38 3.92 -19.08
C MET A 190 12.63 4.30 -17.82
N ALA A 191 12.74 3.42 -16.81
CA ALA A 191 12.14 3.65 -15.50
C ALA A 191 12.96 4.69 -14.69
N PRO A 192 12.29 5.47 -13.80
CA PRO A 192 12.95 6.48 -12.97
C PRO A 192 14.15 5.96 -12.16
N GLU A 193 14.04 4.76 -11.58
CA GLU A 193 15.12 4.11 -10.82
C GLU A 193 16.33 3.81 -11.71
N VAL A 194 16.10 3.38 -12.95
CA VAL A 194 17.19 3.10 -13.90
C VAL A 194 17.91 4.39 -14.31
N LEU A 195 17.16 5.50 -14.47
CA LEU A 195 17.73 6.82 -14.73
C LEU A 195 18.52 7.37 -13.53
N ARG A 196 18.19 6.96 -12.30
CA ARG A 196 18.98 7.28 -11.10
C ARG A 196 20.26 6.44 -10.96
N GLY A 197 20.43 5.40 -11.78
CA GLY A 197 21.56 4.48 -11.72
C GLY A 197 21.29 3.19 -10.92
N ASP A 198 20.08 2.98 -10.46
CA ASP A 198 19.70 1.74 -9.77
C ASP A 198 19.61 0.57 -10.77
N ALA A 199 19.78 -0.66 -10.28
CA ALA A 199 19.65 -1.84 -11.11
C ALA A 199 18.18 -2.06 -11.55
N ALA A 200 17.98 -2.32 -12.86
CA ALA A 200 16.66 -2.68 -13.37
C ALA A 200 16.20 -4.04 -12.82
N ASP A 201 14.97 -4.10 -12.33
CA ASP A 201 14.30 -5.34 -11.92
C ASP A 201 12.98 -5.54 -12.70
N SER A 202 12.18 -6.56 -12.34
CA SER A 202 10.91 -6.84 -12.98
C SER A 202 9.93 -5.65 -12.98
N ARG A 203 10.02 -4.75 -12.00
CA ARG A 203 9.16 -3.55 -11.90
C ARG A 203 9.57 -2.45 -12.86
N SER A 204 10.82 -2.46 -13.34
CA SER A 204 11.27 -1.58 -14.43
C SER A 204 10.62 -2.00 -15.76
N ASP A 205 10.42 -3.30 -16.02
CA ASP A 205 9.64 -3.78 -17.16
C ASP A 205 8.16 -3.40 -17.05
N LEU A 206 7.58 -3.39 -15.82
CA LEU A 206 6.20 -2.95 -15.61
C LEU A 206 6.01 -1.45 -15.84
N TRP A 207 7.02 -0.63 -15.57
CA TRP A 207 7.04 0.77 -16.00
C TRP A 207 7.04 0.86 -17.52
N ALA A 208 7.94 0.16 -18.20
CA ALA A 208 8.03 0.15 -19.67
C ALA A 208 6.71 -0.35 -20.30
N LEU A 209 6.05 -1.36 -19.71
CA LEU A 209 4.70 -1.80 -20.11
C LEU A 209 3.69 -0.65 -19.97
N GLY A 210 3.75 0.14 -18.90
CA GLY A 210 2.91 1.33 -18.74
C GLY A 210 3.10 2.35 -19.85
N VAL A 211 4.35 2.60 -20.29
CA VAL A 211 4.67 3.47 -21.42
C VAL A 211 4.14 2.87 -22.73
N VAL A 212 4.33 1.57 -22.95
CA VAL A 212 3.80 0.83 -24.14
C VAL A 212 2.29 0.94 -24.23
N LEU A 213 1.57 0.72 -23.13
CA LEU A 213 0.10 0.80 -23.11
C LEU A 213 -0.39 2.23 -23.34
N TYR A 214 0.31 3.23 -22.79
CA TYR A 214 -0.01 4.64 -23.03
C TYR A 214 0.17 5.01 -24.49
N GLU A 215 1.33 4.67 -25.08
CA GLU A 215 1.62 4.95 -26.49
C GLU A 215 0.65 4.19 -27.41
N ALA A 216 0.40 2.91 -27.15
CA ALA A 216 -0.57 2.13 -27.92
C ALA A 216 -1.98 2.72 -27.88
N ALA A 217 -2.37 3.33 -26.75
CA ALA A 217 -3.70 3.93 -26.58
C ALA A 217 -3.84 5.34 -27.16
N SER A 218 -2.75 6.10 -27.27
CA SER A 218 -2.79 7.53 -27.62
C SER A 218 -2.01 7.89 -28.88
N GLY A 219 -1.16 7.01 -29.39
CA GLY A 219 -0.19 7.30 -30.46
C GLY A 219 0.96 8.22 -30.01
N ARG A 220 1.09 8.50 -28.70
CA ARG A 220 2.08 9.45 -28.14
C ARG A 220 2.74 8.87 -26.90
N LEU A 221 3.97 9.28 -26.66
CA LEU A 221 4.69 8.95 -25.44
C LEU A 221 4.13 9.75 -24.23
N PRO A 222 4.11 9.17 -23.02
CA PRO A 222 3.58 9.82 -21.82
C PRO A 222 4.47 10.97 -21.32
N PHE A 223 5.75 10.93 -21.66
CA PHE A 223 6.75 11.93 -21.26
C PHE A 223 7.52 12.39 -22.51
N GLY A 224 7.52 13.70 -22.77
CA GLY A 224 8.15 14.32 -23.93
C GLY A 224 9.25 15.30 -23.55
N GLY A 225 10.02 15.72 -24.55
CA GLY A 225 11.07 16.72 -24.42
C GLY A 225 11.83 16.85 -25.75
N ARG A 226 12.53 17.98 -25.96
CA ARG A 226 13.37 18.21 -27.15
C ARG A 226 14.75 17.63 -27.01
N THR A 227 15.17 17.37 -25.78
CA THR A 227 16.50 16.85 -25.44
C THR A 227 16.36 15.63 -24.52
N GLY A 228 17.36 14.76 -24.50
CA GLY A 228 17.38 13.62 -23.57
C GLY A 228 17.30 14.06 -22.10
N PHE A 229 17.83 15.24 -21.79
CA PHE A 229 17.73 15.83 -20.45
C PHE A 229 16.29 16.20 -20.09
N GLU A 230 15.56 16.86 -21.00
CA GLU A 230 14.15 17.21 -20.79
C GLU A 230 13.29 15.96 -20.63
N ILE A 231 13.49 14.93 -21.47
CA ILE A 231 12.80 13.64 -21.35
C ILE A 231 13.09 12.97 -20.00
N SER A 232 14.35 12.92 -19.58
CA SER A 232 14.73 12.37 -18.28
C SER A 232 14.11 13.16 -17.12
N ALA A 233 14.08 14.48 -17.20
CA ALA A 233 13.45 15.33 -16.19
C ALA A 233 11.93 15.10 -16.13
N ALA A 234 11.27 14.96 -17.28
CA ALA A 234 9.84 14.64 -17.36
C ALA A 234 9.54 13.25 -16.77
N ILE A 235 10.32 12.22 -17.12
CA ILE A 235 10.21 10.87 -16.54
C ILE A 235 10.34 10.90 -15.00
N MET A 236 11.27 11.70 -14.50
CA MET A 236 11.53 11.79 -13.06
C MET A 236 10.47 12.56 -12.29
N ARG A 237 9.84 13.57 -12.87
CA ARG A 237 9.06 14.58 -12.14
C ARG A 237 7.62 14.74 -12.60
N GLU A 238 7.32 14.54 -13.90
CA GLU A 238 6.02 14.85 -14.45
C GLU A 238 5.05 13.69 -14.30
N ILE A 239 3.76 14.03 -14.19
CA ILE A 239 2.66 13.08 -14.24
C ILE A 239 2.23 12.96 -15.70
N PRO A 240 2.00 11.73 -16.24
CA PRO A 240 1.55 11.57 -17.60
C PRO A 240 0.18 12.23 -17.80
N SER A 241 -0.01 12.88 -18.95
CA SER A 241 -1.28 13.52 -19.28
C SER A 241 -2.43 12.51 -19.27
N PRO A 242 -3.59 12.84 -18.70
CA PRO A 242 -4.74 11.94 -18.69
C PRO A 242 -5.17 11.55 -20.10
N LEU A 243 -5.43 10.26 -20.29
CA LEU A 243 -6.08 9.77 -21.51
C LEU A 243 -7.59 9.94 -21.34
N GLY A 244 -8.17 10.86 -22.14
CA GLY A 244 -9.61 11.11 -22.19
C GLY A 244 -10.39 10.03 -22.94
N PRO A 245 -11.73 10.19 -23.11
CA PRO A 245 -12.52 9.29 -23.94
C PRO A 245 -11.92 9.15 -25.35
N PRO A 246 -11.93 7.93 -25.96
CA PRO A 246 -12.72 6.75 -25.54
C PRO A 246 -12.02 5.80 -24.54
N ILE A 247 -10.87 6.18 -23.96
CA ILE A 247 -10.10 5.26 -23.08
C ILE A 247 -10.88 4.98 -21.79
N PRO A 248 -11.18 3.69 -21.46
CA PRO A 248 -11.88 3.34 -20.23
C PRO A 248 -11.09 3.76 -18.98
N PRO A 249 -11.75 4.30 -17.92
CA PRO A 249 -11.08 4.65 -16.67
C PRO A 249 -10.29 3.51 -16.03
N GLY A 250 -10.74 2.27 -16.20
CA GLY A 250 -10.03 1.08 -15.74
C GLY A 250 -8.68 0.88 -16.43
N LEU A 251 -8.61 1.02 -17.75
CA LEU A 251 -7.36 0.94 -18.50
C LEU A 251 -6.41 2.08 -18.13
N TRP A 252 -6.95 3.31 -18.03
CA TRP A 252 -6.16 4.45 -17.57
C TRP A 252 -5.57 4.26 -16.16
N GLY A 253 -6.36 3.73 -15.21
CA GLY A 253 -5.89 3.42 -13.87
C GLY A 253 -4.76 2.38 -13.84
N ILE A 254 -4.78 1.39 -14.75
CA ILE A 254 -3.69 0.41 -14.89
C ILE A 254 -2.42 1.08 -15.41
N ILE A 255 -2.54 1.89 -16.47
CA ILE A 255 -1.41 2.64 -17.05
C ILE A 255 -0.77 3.54 -15.99
N GLN A 256 -1.58 4.32 -15.27
CA GLN A 256 -1.09 5.21 -14.20
C GLN A 256 -0.34 4.45 -13.10
N ARG A 257 -0.84 3.29 -12.68
CA ARG A 257 -0.18 2.49 -11.66
C ARG A 257 1.15 1.90 -12.15
N CYS A 258 1.24 1.50 -13.40
CA CYS A 258 2.51 1.10 -14.02
C CYS A 258 3.49 2.28 -14.06
N LEU A 259 3.02 3.50 -14.34
CA LEU A 259 3.81 4.74 -14.43
C LEU A 259 4.00 5.46 -13.08
N ALA A 260 3.80 4.79 -11.96
CA ALA A 260 4.16 5.32 -10.65
C ALA A 260 5.69 5.47 -10.53
N LYS A 261 6.16 6.64 -10.02
CA LYS A 261 7.60 6.96 -10.00
C LYS A 261 8.39 6.00 -9.11
N GLU A 262 7.81 5.63 -7.96
CA GLU A 262 8.42 4.70 -7.03
C GLU A 262 8.05 3.26 -7.38
N PRO A 263 9.02 2.33 -7.56
CA PRO A 263 8.77 0.94 -7.96
C PRO A 263 7.79 0.21 -7.03
N MET A 264 7.81 0.53 -5.73
CA MET A 264 6.91 -0.08 -4.74
C MET A 264 5.43 0.32 -4.90
N GLN A 265 5.15 1.40 -5.63
CA GLN A 265 3.79 1.87 -5.88
C GLN A 265 3.19 1.24 -7.15
N ARG A 266 4.02 0.61 -7.98
CA ARG A 266 3.59 -0.13 -9.17
C ARG A 266 2.97 -1.46 -8.80
N TYR A 267 2.50 -2.18 -9.80
CA TYR A 267 2.28 -3.63 -9.66
C TYR A 267 3.62 -4.29 -9.30
N GLN A 268 3.58 -5.35 -8.49
CA GLN A 268 4.81 -6.03 -8.08
C GLN A 268 5.12 -7.24 -8.98
N ARG A 269 4.11 -7.73 -9.71
CA ARG A 269 4.24 -8.86 -10.65
C ARG A 269 3.47 -8.57 -11.94
N ALA A 270 3.98 -9.07 -13.05
CA ALA A 270 3.32 -8.95 -14.34
C ALA A 270 1.96 -9.67 -14.38
N THR A 271 1.80 -10.76 -13.61
CA THR A 271 0.52 -11.46 -13.43
C THR A 271 -0.57 -10.58 -12.84
N GLU A 272 -0.21 -9.62 -11.97
CA GLU A 272 -1.17 -8.66 -11.42
C GLU A 272 -1.67 -7.67 -12.49
N VAL A 273 -0.78 -7.24 -13.39
CA VAL A 273 -1.14 -6.37 -14.53
C VAL A 273 -2.02 -7.14 -15.49
N GLN A 274 -1.66 -8.39 -15.82
CA GLN A 274 -2.45 -9.26 -16.68
C GLN A 274 -3.88 -9.41 -16.14
N ALA A 275 -4.04 -9.79 -14.87
CA ALA A 275 -5.36 -9.96 -14.26
C ALA A 275 -6.17 -8.64 -14.22
N ALA A 276 -5.51 -7.50 -14.03
CA ALA A 276 -6.18 -6.20 -14.05
C ALA A 276 -6.68 -5.83 -15.46
N LEU A 277 -5.88 -6.10 -16.50
CA LEU A 277 -6.29 -5.89 -17.90
C LEU A 277 -7.44 -6.82 -18.32
N GLU A 278 -7.39 -8.10 -17.95
CA GLU A 278 -8.46 -9.09 -18.19
C GLU A 278 -9.75 -8.68 -17.50
N ALA A 279 -9.68 -8.14 -16.26
CA ALA A 279 -10.85 -7.66 -15.55
C ALA A 279 -11.52 -6.47 -16.28
N VAL A 280 -10.73 -5.53 -16.83
CA VAL A 280 -11.26 -4.41 -17.62
C VAL A 280 -11.84 -4.90 -18.95
N GLN A 281 -11.18 -5.84 -19.61
CA GLN A 281 -11.65 -6.45 -20.86
C GLN A 281 -12.98 -7.19 -20.67
N SER A 282 -13.13 -7.94 -19.59
CA SER A 282 -14.36 -8.67 -19.25
C SER A 282 -15.51 -7.73 -18.87
N ALA A 283 -15.24 -6.59 -18.26
CA ALA A 283 -16.25 -5.58 -17.94
C ALA A 283 -16.77 -4.84 -19.19
N GLY A 284 -16.01 -4.83 -20.30
CA GLY A 284 -16.34 -4.17 -21.55
C GLY A 284 -17.25 -4.97 -22.50
N ILE A 285 -17.56 -6.24 -22.23
CA ILE A 285 -18.38 -7.11 -23.11
C ILE A 285 -19.89 -6.78 -23.08
N ALA A 286 -20.31 -5.75 -22.33
CA ALA A 286 -21.70 -5.30 -22.28
C ALA A 286 -21.96 -4.04 -23.13
N PHE A 287 -21.54 -4.01 -24.41
CA PHE A 287 -22.01 -2.99 -25.37
C PHE A 287 -23.01 -3.59 -26.34
N PRO A 288 -24.21 -2.98 -26.52
CA PRO A 288 -25.15 -3.41 -27.55
C PRO A 288 -24.65 -3.02 -28.95
N GLU A 289 -24.80 -3.92 -29.89
CA GLU A 289 -24.56 -3.69 -31.32
C GLU A 289 -25.33 -2.46 -31.83
N ALA A 290 -24.67 -1.68 -32.67
CA ALA A 290 -25.28 -0.54 -33.38
C ALA A 290 -26.25 -1.05 -34.42
N GLY A 291 -27.54 -0.90 -34.16
CA GLY A 291 -28.63 -1.18 -35.10
C GLY A 291 -29.79 -0.25 -34.91
N SER A 292 -30.01 0.62 -35.95
CA SER A 292 -31.19 1.43 -36.25
C SER A 292 -31.57 2.62 -35.39
N ASP A 293 -31.32 3.77 -35.97
CA ASP A 293 -32.04 5.05 -36.00
C ASP A 293 -33.26 5.19 -35.08
N LYS A 294 -33.03 5.81 -33.89
CA LYS A 294 -34.01 6.63 -33.18
C LYS A 294 -33.22 7.64 -32.30
N THR A 295 -33.55 8.92 -32.49
CA THR A 295 -33.05 10.09 -31.75
C THR A 295 -32.76 9.81 -30.26
N PRO A 296 -31.56 10.11 -29.74
CA PRO A 296 -31.24 9.86 -28.34
C PRO A 296 -32.00 10.82 -27.43
N GLY A 297 -32.85 10.25 -26.59
CA GLY A 297 -33.26 10.93 -25.35
C GLY A 297 -32.03 11.11 -24.42
N PRO A 298 -32.13 11.98 -23.39
CA PRO A 298 -30.99 12.30 -22.51
C PRO A 298 -30.37 11.03 -21.90
N PRO A 299 -29.02 10.98 -21.74
CA PRO A 299 -28.31 9.78 -21.32
C PRO A 299 -28.91 9.24 -20.01
N ARG A 300 -29.37 7.99 -20.08
CA ARG A 300 -29.75 7.25 -18.87
C ARG A 300 -28.52 7.18 -17.99
N THR A 301 -28.57 7.86 -16.85
CA THR A 301 -27.65 7.68 -15.75
C THR A 301 -27.41 6.21 -15.52
N THR A 302 -26.17 5.76 -15.72
CA THR A 302 -25.69 4.44 -15.30
C THR A 302 -26.23 4.19 -13.90
N THR A 303 -26.96 3.12 -13.70
CA THR A 303 -27.50 2.72 -12.40
C THR A 303 -26.32 2.62 -11.45
N MET A 304 -26.05 3.67 -10.69
CA MET A 304 -25.20 3.57 -9.51
C MET A 304 -25.79 2.41 -8.72
N HIS A 305 -24.99 1.38 -8.44
CA HIS A 305 -25.40 0.37 -7.47
C HIS A 305 -25.81 1.14 -6.24
N SER A 306 -27.10 1.13 -5.90
CA SER A 306 -27.64 1.87 -4.77
C SER A 306 -26.86 1.43 -3.53
N ILE A 307 -26.12 2.34 -2.91
CA ILE A 307 -25.39 2.07 -1.67
C ILE A 307 -26.43 1.57 -0.67
N ARG A 308 -26.23 0.37 -0.17
CA ARG A 308 -27.11 -0.16 0.87
C ARG A 308 -26.86 0.61 2.17
N HIS A 309 -27.83 1.36 2.61
CA HIS A 309 -27.79 2.06 3.90
C HIS A 309 -28.43 1.19 5.00
N VAL A 310 -27.77 1.13 6.14
CA VAL A 310 -28.29 0.45 7.33
C VAL A 310 -29.08 1.44 8.17
N ARG A 311 -30.29 1.03 8.60
CA ARG A 311 -31.09 1.86 9.52
C ARG A 311 -30.57 1.66 10.95
N ILE A 312 -29.88 2.66 11.49
CA ILE A 312 -29.31 2.66 12.83
C ILE A 312 -30.23 3.39 13.79
N ARG A 313 -30.42 2.84 14.98
CA ARG A 313 -31.27 3.33 16.06
C ARG A 313 -30.44 3.52 17.34
N LYS A 314 -31.01 4.22 18.32
CA LYS A 314 -30.50 4.25 19.69
C LYS A 314 -30.25 2.83 20.22
N LYS A 315 -29.17 2.64 21.00
CA LYS A 315 -28.75 1.38 21.58
C LYS A 315 -28.36 0.29 20.57
N ASP A 316 -28.35 0.62 19.28
CA ASP A 316 -27.74 -0.28 18.30
C ASP A 316 -26.22 -0.32 18.52
N PHE A 317 -25.66 -1.48 18.26
CA PHE A 317 -24.22 -1.69 18.22
C PHE A 317 -23.75 -1.59 16.78
N VAL A 318 -22.71 -0.82 16.54
CA VAL A 318 -22.15 -0.63 15.20
C VAL A 318 -20.68 -1.03 15.13
N VAL A 319 -20.29 -1.61 14.00
CA VAL A 319 -18.88 -1.84 13.63
C VAL A 319 -18.63 -1.10 12.34
N LEU A 320 -17.64 -0.22 12.36
CA LEU A 320 -17.17 0.57 11.25
C LEU A 320 -15.92 -0.09 10.70
N VAL A 321 -15.91 -0.39 9.40
CA VAL A 321 -14.81 -1.10 8.74
C VAL A 321 -14.28 -0.25 7.58
N GLY A 322 -13.04 0.18 7.68
CA GLY A 322 -12.31 0.81 6.58
C GLY A 322 -11.50 -0.22 5.81
N THR A 323 -11.59 -0.17 4.49
CA THR A 323 -10.88 -1.07 3.57
C THR A 323 -10.08 -0.30 2.54
N ASN A 324 -9.27 -1.00 1.74
CA ASN A 324 -8.56 -0.37 0.61
C ASN A 324 -9.46 -0.06 -0.61
N LYS A 325 -10.78 -0.32 -0.54
CA LYS A 325 -11.75 -0.08 -1.62
C LYS A 325 -13.08 0.53 -1.14
N GLY A 326 -13.08 1.13 0.04
CA GLY A 326 -14.24 1.78 0.64
C GLY A 326 -14.45 1.46 2.10
N ALA A 327 -15.53 1.96 2.68
CA ALA A 327 -15.93 1.69 4.06
C ALA A 327 -17.24 0.91 4.13
N PHE A 328 -17.43 0.20 5.24
CA PHE A 328 -18.65 -0.53 5.55
C PHE A 328 -19.11 -0.18 6.96
N ILE A 329 -20.43 -0.10 7.14
CA ILE A 329 -21.08 0.10 8.45
C ILE A 329 -21.92 -1.13 8.73
N LEU A 330 -21.56 -1.88 9.76
CA LEU A 330 -22.32 -3.04 10.21
C LEU A 330 -23.11 -2.66 11.46
N ARG A 331 -24.36 -3.06 11.50
CA ARG A 331 -25.26 -2.82 12.62
C ARG A 331 -25.67 -4.15 13.25
N SER A 332 -25.70 -4.18 14.58
CA SER A 332 -26.25 -5.26 15.37
C SER A 332 -27.01 -4.70 16.57
N ASN A 333 -27.60 -5.59 17.38
CA ASN A 333 -28.08 -5.26 18.71
C ASN A 333 -27.02 -5.61 19.78
N ALA A 334 -27.32 -5.38 21.06
CA ALA A 334 -26.41 -5.69 22.16
C ALA A 334 -26.00 -7.18 22.26
N GLN A 335 -26.77 -8.12 21.70
CA GLN A 335 -26.40 -9.53 21.65
C GLN A 335 -25.31 -9.81 20.57
N ARG A 336 -25.13 -8.93 19.57
CA ARG A 336 -24.06 -9.00 18.56
C ARG A 336 -24.02 -10.32 17.78
N ARG A 337 -25.21 -10.90 17.50
CA ARG A 337 -25.36 -12.21 16.82
C ARG A 337 -25.81 -12.11 15.37
N ARG A 338 -26.50 -11.04 15.00
CA ARG A 338 -27.02 -10.79 13.64
C ARG A 338 -26.56 -9.44 13.17
N TRP A 339 -26.17 -9.35 11.91
CA TRP A 339 -25.55 -8.17 11.35
C TRP A 339 -26.27 -7.70 10.09
N ASP A 340 -26.62 -6.44 10.06
CA ASP A 340 -27.03 -5.72 8.86
C ASP A 340 -25.81 -5.00 8.32
N VAL A 341 -25.54 -5.10 7.01
CA VAL A 341 -24.33 -4.55 6.38
C VAL A 341 -24.73 -3.44 5.42
N GLY A 342 -24.18 -2.25 5.62
CA GLY A 342 -24.25 -1.11 4.71
C GLY A 342 -22.91 -0.83 4.03
N GLY A 343 -22.96 -0.25 2.84
CA GLY A 343 -21.77 0.05 2.03
C GLY A 343 -21.71 -0.76 0.73
N PRO A 344 -20.56 -0.74 0.02
CA PRO A 344 -19.38 0.09 0.33
C PRO A 344 -19.63 1.59 0.12
N TYR A 345 -19.27 2.39 1.12
CA TYR A 345 -19.15 3.84 0.99
C TYR A 345 -17.80 4.17 0.38
N PHE A 346 -17.69 5.27 -0.36
CA PHE A 346 -16.41 5.71 -0.97
C PHE A 346 -15.79 4.66 -1.91
N HIS A 347 -16.55 4.14 -2.86
CA HIS A 347 -16.10 3.14 -3.81
C HIS A 347 -14.71 3.46 -4.39
N GLY A 348 -13.80 2.50 -4.30
CA GLY A 348 -12.45 2.61 -4.86
C GLY A 348 -11.45 3.38 -3.98
N HIS A 349 -11.89 4.10 -2.95
CA HIS A 349 -11.00 4.84 -2.04
C HIS A 349 -10.49 3.94 -0.90
N SER A 350 -9.25 4.15 -0.50
CA SER A 350 -8.73 3.54 0.73
C SER A 350 -9.21 4.34 1.95
N VAL A 351 -9.67 3.63 2.98
CA VAL A 351 -10.12 4.23 4.25
C VAL A 351 -9.22 3.70 5.37
N TYR A 352 -8.18 4.48 5.69
CA TYR A 352 -7.17 4.12 6.71
C TYR A 352 -7.62 4.40 8.13
N ALA A 353 -8.44 5.43 8.32
CA ALA A 353 -8.97 5.81 9.63
C ALA A 353 -10.46 6.07 9.55
N ILE A 354 -11.19 5.59 10.55
CA ILE A 354 -12.61 5.82 10.73
C ILE A 354 -12.88 5.96 12.23
N ALA A 355 -13.76 6.87 12.63
CA ALA A 355 -14.15 7.08 14.03
C ALA A 355 -15.61 7.42 14.15
N TYR A 356 -16.25 7.01 15.25
CA TYR A 356 -17.58 7.44 15.63
C TYR A 356 -17.49 8.42 16.79
N ASP A 357 -18.04 9.62 16.62
CA ASP A 357 -18.15 10.65 17.65
C ASP A 357 -19.58 10.70 18.17
N GLY A 358 -19.76 10.29 19.40
CA GLY A 358 -21.03 10.35 20.13
C GLY A 358 -20.98 11.32 21.31
N ARG A 359 -19.98 12.23 21.37
CA ARG A 359 -19.84 13.23 22.44
C ARG A 359 -20.88 14.34 22.28
N GLY A 360 -21.37 14.86 23.39
CA GLY A 360 -22.43 15.87 23.36
C GLY A 360 -23.68 15.35 22.63
N ASP A 361 -24.29 16.20 21.79
CA ASP A 361 -25.46 15.84 20.96
C ASP A 361 -25.06 15.27 19.58
N GLN A 362 -23.75 15.06 19.33
CA GLN A 362 -23.25 14.65 18.02
C GLN A 362 -23.41 13.15 17.81
N ARG A 363 -23.70 12.76 16.57
CA ARG A 363 -23.72 11.38 16.09
C ARG A 363 -22.96 11.29 14.79
N ARG A 364 -21.69 11.69 14.85
CA ARG A 364 -20.89 11.91 13.67
C ARG A 364 -19.94 10.74 13.42
N ILE A 365 -19.89 10.28 12.19
CA ILE A 365 -18.82 9.36 11.73
C ILE A 365 -17.81 10.19 10.95
N TRP A 366 -16.55 10.04 11.31
CA TRP A 366 -15.41 10.58 10.58
C TRP A 366 -14.75 9.47 9.77
N ALA A 367 -14.32 9.75 8.55
CA ALA A 367 -13.59 8.82 7.69
C ALA A 367 -12.50 9.53 6.89
N SER A 368 -11.28 9.00 6.91
CA SER A 368 -10.24 9.40 5.98
C SER A 368 -10.44 8.65 4.67
N THR A 369 -10.50 9.36 3.56
CA THR A 369 -10.62 8.74 2.24
C THR A 369 -9.43 9.13 1.39
N SER A 370 -8.62 8.15 1.01
CA SER A 370 -7.45 8.35 0.16
C SER A 370 -7.70 7.76 -1.21
N SER A 371 -7.42 8.54 -2.23
CA SER A 371 -7.53 8.16 -3.64
C SER A 371 -6.34 8.71 -4.40
N PHE A 372 -6.30 8.47 -5.69
CA PHE A 372 -5.33 9.10 -6.58
C PHE A 372 -5.35 10.65 -6.49
N TRP A 373 -6.52 11.23 -6.27
CA TRP A 373 -6.72 12.69 -6.20
C TRP A 373 -6.33 13.31 -4.86
N GLY A 374 -5.79 12.51 -3.95
CA GLY A 374 -5.38 12.95 -2.62
C GLY A 374 -6.22 12.35 -1.50
N THR A 375 -5.98 12.87 -0.32
CA THR A 375 -6.61 12.42 0.93
C THR A 375 -7.54 13.50 1.46
N LEU A 376 -8.78 13.09 1.76
CA LEU A 376 -9.81 13.94 2.36
C LEU A 376 -10.27 13.36 3.69
N LEU A 377 -10.53 14.22 4.65
CA LEU A 377 -11.31 13.93 5.83
C LEU A 377 -12.77 14.24 5.56
N ARG A 378 -13.65 13.27 5.77
CA ARG A 378 -15.09 13.38 5.54
C ARG A 378 -15.85 13.06 6.81
N SER A 379 -17.05 13.63 6.93
CA SER A 379 -17.96 13.36 8.04
C SER A 379 -19.37 13.04 7.56
N SER A 380 -20.11 12.31 8.40
CA SER A 380 -21.52 11.98 8.22
C SER A 380 -22.25 12.05 9.55
N ASP A 381 -23.36 12.80 9.62
CA ASP A 381 -24.19 12.95 10.82
C ASP A 381 -25.44 12.04 10.76
N ASP A 382 -25.58 11.24 9.71
CA ASP A 382 -26.74 10.38 9.42
C ASP A 382 -26.37 8.92 9.14
N PHE A 383 -25.23 8.49 9.71
CA PHE A 383 -24.71 7.13 9.57
C PHE A 383 -24.47 6.69 8.13
N GLY A 384 -23.87 7.60 7.33
CA GLY A 384 -23.42 7.30 5.99
C GLY A 384 -24.47 7.49 4.89
N LYS A 385 -25.67 7.99 5.19
CA LYS A 385 -26.63 8.34 4.13
C LYS A 385 -26.13 9.52 3.30
N SER A 386 -25.53 10.51 3.96
CA SER A 386 -24.82 11.61 3.33
C SER A 386 -23.43 11.77 3.94
N TRP A 387 -22.49 12.26 3.13
CA TRP A 387 -21.11 12.53 3.54
C TRP A 387 -20.69 13.91 3.05
N THR A 388 -19.94 14.62 3.88
CA THR A 388 -19.31 15.87 3.46
C THR A 388 -18.39 15.63 2.27
N ASN A 389 -18.32 16.60 1.36
CA ASN A 389 -17.42 16.57 0.22
C ASN A 389 -16.69 17.92 0.10
N PRO A 390 -15.68 18.16 0.96
CA PRO A 390 -15.00 19.45 1.00
C PRO A 390 -14.28 19.72 -0.34
N GLN A 391 -14.39 20.94 -0.84
CA GLN A 391 -13.74 21.40 -2.07
C GLN A 391 -12.21 21.45 -1.92
N GLN A 392 -11.73 21.68 -0.70
CA GLN A 392 -10.32 21.65 -0.33
C GLN A 392 -10.15 20.69 0.86
N ALA A 393 -9.00 20.01 0.92
CA ALA A 393 -8.69 19.14 2.04
C ALA A 393 -8.67 19.94 3.36
N PRO A 394 -9.54 19.62 4.34
CA PRO A 394 -9.55 20.33 5.62
C PRO A 394 -8.21 20.19 6.34
N VAL A 395 -7.63 18.97 6.36
CA VAL A 395 -6.30 18.68 6.89
C VAL A 395 -5.29 18.88 5.77
N ARG A 396 -4.43 19.89 5.91
CA ARG A 396 -3.38 20.22 4.93
C ARG A 396 -2.18 20.85 5.58
N PHE A 397 -1.00 20.55 5.08
CA PHE A 397 0.21 21.20 5.55
C PHE A 397 0.22 22.69 5.13
N PRO A 398 0.67 23.60 6.01
CA PRO A 398 0.93 24.98 5.65
C PRO A 398 1.97 25.09 4.53
N ALA A 399 1.85 26.10 3.67
CA ALA A 399 2.70 26.28 2.48
C ALA A 399 4.20 26.41 2.82
N ASP A 400 4.51 27.01 3.97
CA ASP A 400 5.89 27.19 4.46
C ASP A 400 6.61 25.87 4.78
N THR A 401 5.87 24.76 4.92
CA THR A 401 6.48 23.45 5.25
C THR A 401 7.04 22.72 4.02
N GLY A 402 6.67 23.12 2.80
CA GLY A 402 7.03 22.42 1.56
C GLY A 402 6.56 20.95 1.52
N THR A 403 5.62 20.57 2.39
CA THR A 403 5.16 19.20 2.59
C THR A 403 3.73 19.04 2.10
N SER A 404 3.39 17.90 1.51
CA SER A 404 2.02 17.57 1.09
C SER A 404 1.47 16.38 1.86
N LEU A 405 0.15 16.41 2.14
CA LEU A 405 -0.55 15.31 2.83
C LEU A 405 -0.66 14.10 1.90
N LYS A 406 -0.21 12.95 2.39
CA LYS A 406 -0.32 11.68 1.69
C LYS A 406 -1.48 10.83 2.21
N ASN A 407 -1.52 10.60 3.55
CA ASN A 407 -2.59 9.84 4.20
C ASN A 407 -2.93 10.41 5.58
N ILE A 408 -4.17 10.19 6.03
CA ILE A 408 -4.58 10.32 7.43
C ILE A 408 -4.69 8.91 8.01
N TRP A 409 -3.81 8.60 8.96
CA TRP A 409 -3.69 7.27 9.55
C TRP A 409 -4.49 7.08 10.82
N GLN A 410 -4.73 8.18 11.56
CA GLN A 410 -5.45 8.14 12.82
C GLN A 410 -6.37 9.35 12.92
N ILE A 411 -7.59 9.13 13.42
CA ILE A 411 -8.53 10.14 13.87
C ILE A 411 -8.80 9.86 15.34
N THR A 412 -8.49 10.82 16.20
CA THR A 412 -8.68 10.70 17.66
C THR A 412 -9.58 11.82 18.14
N LEU A 413 -10.62 11.44 18.89
CA LEU A 413 -11.53 12.39 19.54
C LEU A 413 -10.84 13.00 20.75
N GLY A 414 -11.01 14.29 21.00
CA GLY A 414 -10.56 14.97 22.20
C GLY A 414 -11.28 14.47 23.46
N PRO A 415 -10.97 15.04 24.65
CA PRO A 415 -11.66 14.73 25.88
C PRO A 415 -13.18 14.97 25.79
N ALA A 416 -13.96 14.31 26.65
CA ALA A 416 -15.42 14.48 26.64
C ALA A 416 -15.86 15.92 26.99
N GLU A 417 -15.05 16.61 27.77
CA GLU A 417 -15.23 18.00 28.20
C GLU A 417 -14.96 18.99 27.07
N GLU A 418 -14.23 18.57 26.02
CA GLU A 418 -13.93 19.37 24.84
C GLU A 418 -14.47 18.66 23.57
N PRO A 419 -15.80 18.62 23.35
CA PRO A 419 -16.41 17.84 22.26
C PRO A 419 -15.99 18.32 20.86
N ASP A 420 -15.62 19.58 20.72
CA ASP A 420 -15.16 20.17 19.46
C ASP A 420 -13.69 19.90 19.14
N ARG A 421 -12.96 19.28 20.07
CA ARG A 421 -11.54 19.00 19.90
C ARG A 421 -11.30 17.64 19.23
N LEU A 422 -10.47 17.63 18.17
CA LEU A 422 -10.13 16.46 17.37
C LEU A 422 -8.64 16.48 17.02
N TYR A 423 -8.08 15.29 16.77
CA TYR A 423 -6.70 15.14 16.32
C TYR A 423 -6.62 14.22 15.11
N CYS A 424 -5.70 14.52 14.20
CA CYS A 424 -5.33 13.66 13.07
C CYS A 424 -3.84 13.37 13.05
N GLY A 425 -3.49 12.09 13.02
CA GLY A 425 -2.14 11.62 12.73
C GLY A 425 -2.01 11.30 11.25
N VAL A 426 -0.96 11.82 10.61
CA VAL A 426 -0.84 11.81 9.15
C VAL A 426 0.49 11.26 8.65
N GLU A 427 0.55 11.08 7.33
CA GLU A 427 1.76 10.80 6.56
C GLU A 427 1.97 11.93 5.52
N PRO A 428 3.18 12.51 5.40
CA PRO A 428 4.36 12.32 6.26
C PRO A 428 4.09 12.69 7.72
N ALA A 429 4.80 12.04 8.67
CA ALA A 429 4.51 12.09 10.08
C ALA A 429 4.35 13.51 10.63
N ALA A 430 3.15 13.83 11.06
CA ALA A 430 2.76 15.07 11.71
C ALA A 430 1.45 14.87 12.47
N LEU A 431 1.20 15.75 13.44
CA LEU A 431 -0.02 15.82 14.21
C LEU A 431 -0.78 17.10 13.82
N PHE A 432 -2.07 16.94 13.53
CA PHE A 432 -2.99 18.07 13.35
C PHE A 432 -4.05 18.07 14.43
N GLU A 433 -4.46 19.26 14.83
CA GLU A 433 -5.50 19.51 15.83
C GLU A 433 -6.61 20.38 15.22
N SER A 434 -7.86 20.07 15.55
CA SER A 434 -9.03 20.94 15.38
C SER A 434 -9.63 21.25 16.74
N ARG A 435 -10.16 22.47 16.90
CA ARG A 435 -10.86 22.97 18.10
C ARG A 435 -12.27 23.49 17.80
N ASP A 436 -12.76 23.22 16.61
CA ASP A 436 -14.04 23.70 16.08
C ASP A 436 -14.81 22.57 15.37
N ALA A 437 -14.85 21.39 15.98
CA ALA A 437 -15.55 20.22 15.48
C ALA A 437 -15.14 19.81 14.06
N GLY A 438 -13.86 20.02 13.69
CA GLY A 438 -13.27 19.55 12.43
C GLY A 438 -13.41 20.53 11.25
N GLU A 439 -13.90 21.75 11.46
CA GLU A 439 -14.02 22.77 10.41
C GLU A 439 -12.62 23.28 9.99
N ASN A 440 -11.77 23.61 10.96
CA ASN A 440 -10.41 24.05 10.72
C ASN A 440 -9.39 23.15 11.43
N TRP A 441 -8.23 22.97 10.79
CA TRP A 441 -7.17 22.11 11.28
C TRP A 441 -5.85 22.87 11.31
N SER A 442 -5.15 22.79 12.42
CA SER A 442 -3.85 23.41 12.65
C SER A 442 -2.77 22.36 12.83
N LEU A 443 -1.61 22.57 12.22
CA LEU A 443 -0.42 21.75 12.41
C LEU A 443 0.16 21.98 13.81
N VAL A 444 0.39 20.91 14.59
CA VAL A 444 1.04 20.98 15.91
C VAL A 444 2.55 21.17 15.68
N ARG A 445 2.97 22.45 15.71
CA ARG A 445 4.35 22.85 15.39
C ARG A 445 5.38 22.27 16.34
N GLY A 446 5.09 22.15 17.65
CA GLY A 446 6.05 21.60 18.61
C GLY A 446 6.56 20.21 18.24
N LEU A 447 5.72 19.38 17.60
CA LEU A 447 6.14 18.07 17.07
C LEU A 447 6.75 18.18 15.68
N PHE A 448 6.16 19.00 14.81
CA PHE A 448 6.61 19.12 13.41
C PHE A 448 8.01 19.74 13.31
N ASP A 449 8.32 20.71 14.15
CA ASP A 449 9.61 21.40 14.19
C ASP A 449 10.60 20.76 15.19
N HIS A 450 10.29 19.56 15.73
CA HIS A 450 11.14 18.84 16.66
C HIS A 450 12.51 18.52 16.03
N PRO A 451 13.65 18.72 16.77
CA PRO A 451 15.00 18.50 16.24
C PRO A 451 15.28 17.09 15.70
N HIS A 452 14.57 16.08 16.20
CA HIS A 452 14.72 14.70 15.72
C HIS A 452 14.06 14.46 14.35
N ARG A 453 13.04 15.25 13.97
CA ARG A 453 12.20 14.99 12.79
C ARG A 453 12.98 14.86 11.49
N PRO A 454 14.01 15.69 11.17
CA PRO A 454 14.81 15.53 9.95
C PRO A 454 15.60 14.22 9.89
N ARG A 455 15.75 13.53 11.03
CA ARG A 455 16.47 12.26 11.18
C ARG A 455 15.56 11.05 11.25
N TRP A 456 14.23 11.23 11.24
CA TRP A 456 13.30 10.11 11.14
C TRP A 456 13.36 9.53 9.72
N LEU A 457 13.60 8.23 9.62
CA LEU A 457 13.67 7.53 8.34
C LEU A 457 12.35 6.81 8.06
N PRO A 458 11.85 6.82 6.82
CA PRO A 458 10.67 6.05 6.48
C PRO A 458 10.98 4.54 6.57
N GLY A 459 10.12 3.80 7.27
CA GLY A 459 10.11 2.33 7.18
C GLY A 459 9.37 1.83 5.93
N ASN A 460 9.28 0.51 5.75
CA ASN A 460 8.55 -0.12 4.64
C ASN A 460 7.05 0.30 4.54
N GLY A 461 6.47 0.84 5.60
CA GLY A 461 5.10 1.37 5.65
C GLY A 461 5.00 2.89 5.50
N GLY A 462 6.08 3.57 5.17
CA GLY A 462 6.18 5.03 5.15
C GLY A 462 6.51 5.63 6.52
N LEU A 463 6.70 6.95 6.56
CA LEU A 463 6.89 7.71 7.79
C LEU A 463 5.54 8.30 8.20
N ALA A 464 4.83 7.62 9.10
CA ALA A 464 3.47 7.98 9.50
C ALA A 464 3.33 8.14 11.02
N LEU A 465 2.56 9.13 11.45
CA LEU A 465 2.02 9.22 12.79
C LEU A 465 0.67 8.51 12.79
N HIS A 466 0.63 7.33 13.37
CA HIS A 466 -0.54 6.44 13.30
C HIS A 466 -1.12 6.08 14.67
N THR A 467 -0.53 6.54 15.77
CA THR A 467 -1.08 6.35 17.11
C THR A 467 -1.07 7.67 17.87
N ILE A 468 -2.21 8.05 18.42
CA ILE A 468 -2.41 9.19 19.29
C ILE A 468 -3.13 8.64 20.54
N VAL A 469 -2.54 8.86 21.72
CA VAL A 469 -3.09 8.45 23.01
C VAL A 469 -3.19 9.68 23.91
N LEU A 470 -4.40 10.03 24.31
CA LEU A 470 -4.66 11.10 25.26
C LEU A 470 -4.63 10.54 26.69
N ASP A 471 -4.03 11.24 27.63
CA ASP A 471 -4.06 10.86 29.05
C ASP A 471 -5.35 11.39 29.69
N PRO A 472 -6.25 10.50 30.14
CA PRO A 472 -7.51 10.93 30.74
C PRO A 472 -7.37 11.61 32.11
N SER A 473 -6.20 11.50 32.75
CA SER A 473 -5.90 12.12 34.05
C SER A 473 -5.20 13.47 33.94
N ASN A 474 -4.66 13.78 32.74
CA ASN A 474 -3.96 15.03 32.45
C ASN A 474 -4.21 15.46 31.00
N GLN A 475 -5.09 16.43 30.82
CA GLN A 475 -5.48 16.93 29.49
C GLN A 475 -4.32 17.57 28.69
N GLN A 476 -3.22 17.94 29.34
CA GLN A 476 -2.03 18.46 28.68
C GLN A 476 -1.07 17.35 28.22
N ARG A 477 -1.26 16.12 28.72
CA ARG A 477 -0.42 14.99 28.39
C ARG A 477 -1.01 14.18 27.23
N MET A 478 -0.23 13.97 26.23
CA MET A 478 -0.55 13.00 25.17
C MET A 478 0.72 12.32 24.67
N TYR A 479 0.51 11.16 24.06
CA TYR A 479 1.55 10.34 23.46
C TYR A 479 1.26 10.15 21.97
N VAL A 480 2.32 10.13 21.16
CA VAL A 480 2.22 9.76 19.74
C VAL A 480 3.20 8.65 19.41
N GLY A 481 2.74 7.74 18.54
CA GLY A 481 3.55 6.66 17.97
C GLY A 481 3.79 6.91 16.49
N ILE A 482 5.07 6.93 16.09
CA ILE A 482 5.52 7.25 14.74
C ILE A 482 6.27 6.06 14.17
N SER A 483 5.89 5.61 12.97
CA SER A 483 6.64 4.58 12.23
C SER A 483 8.09 5.05 12.04
N SER A 484 9.05 4.28 12.55
CA SER A 484 10.48 4.58 12.48
C SER A 484 10.89 5.96 13.04
N GLY A 485 10.03 6.55 13.88
CA GLY A 485 10.30 7.77 14.64
C GLY A 485 10.38 7.51 16.15
N GLY A 486 9.62 6.53 16.64
CA GLY A 486 9.50 6.19 18.04
C GLY A 486 8.26 6.76 18.72
N VAL A 487 8.27 6.71 20.06
CA VAL A 487 7.24 7.28 20.94
C VAL A 487 7.68 8.67 21.37
N TYR A 488 6.76 9.64 21.32
CA TYR A 488 6.94 10.98 21.86
C TYR A 488 5.81 11.32 22.82
N ARG A 489 6.13 12.07 23.88
CA ARG A 489 5.19 12.55 24.88
C ARG A 489 5.26 14.07 24.98
N THR A 490 4.12 14.72 25.15
CA THR A 490 3.98 16.12 25.57
C THR A 490 3.34 16.19 26.95
N GLU A 491 3.70 17.23 27.73
CA GLU A 491 3.10 17.57 29.02
C GLU A 491 2.46 18.96 29.02
N ASP A 492 2.48 19.63 27.87
CA ASP A 492 2.07 21.03 27.68
C ASP A 492 1.08 21.24 26.53
N GLY A 493 0.32 20.19 26.19
CA GLY A 493 -0.69 20.25 25.14
C GLY A 493 -0.13 20.31 23.72
N GLY A 494 1.12 19.88 23.52
CA GLY A 494 1.74 19.76 22.20
C GLY A 494 2.69 20.90 21.84
N GLN A 495 3.01 21.81 22.78
CA GLN A 495 3.97 22.89 22.54
C GLN A 495 5.39 22.34 22.48
N SER A 496 5.73 21.39 23.36
CA SER A 496 7.01 20.68 23.36
C SER A 496 6.80 19.16 23.46
N TRP A 497 7.80 18.41 22.99
CA TRP A 497 7.75 16.95 22.94
C TRP A 497 9.07 16.35 23.35
N THR A 498 9.01 15.21 24.04
CA THR A 498 10.19 14.43 24.46
C THR A 498 10.08 13.00 23.97
N ALA A 499 11.20 12.43 23.51
CA ALA A 499 11.27 11.03 23.11
C ALA A 499 11.15 10.11 24.33
N GLN A 500 10.31 9.07 24.23
CA GLN A 500 9.99 8.14 25.32
C GLN A 500 10.25 6.69 24.88
N ASN A 501 11.51 6.37 24.57
CA ASN A 501 11.87 5.11 23.91
C ASN A 501 12.83 4.22 24.74
N ARG A 502 13.12 4.59 25.99
CA ARG A 502 14.08 3.86 26.81
C ARG A 502 13.64 2.43 27.10
N GLY A 503 14.41 1.45 26.62
CA GLY A 503 14.11 0.03 26.72
C GLY A 503 13.45 -0.60 25.49
N ILE A 504 13.06 0.20 24.48
CA ILE A 504 12.49 -0.32 23.21
C ILE A 504 13.62 -0.61 22.21
N ARG A 505 13.67 -1.82 21.68
CA ARG A 505 14.67 -2.23 20.68
C ARG A 505 14.39 -1.64 19.30
N ALA A 506 15.48 -1.32 18.57
CA ALA A 506 15.44 -0.95 17.16
C ALA A 506 16.64 -1.57 16.44
N LEU A 507 16.53 -2.85 16.04
CA LEU A 507 17.66 -3.63 15.54
C LEU A 507 18.18 -3.21 14.15
N PHE A 508 17.44 -2.40 13.41
CA PHE A 508 17.89 -1.77 12.16
C PHE A 508 18.71 -0.49 12.37
N MET A 509 18.80 0.00 13.61
CA MET A 509 19.62 1.15 13.97
C MET A 509 21.01 0.68 14.42
N PRO A 510 22.06 1.53 14.30
CA PRO A 510 23.39 1.18 14.79
C PRO A 510 23.41 0.85 16.29
N GLU A 511 22.58 1.51 17.07
CA GLU A 511 22.39 1.25 18.50
C GLU A 511 21.12 0.44 18.73
N LYS A 512 21.20 -0.61 19.56
CA LYS A 512 20.08 -1.49 19.89
C LYS A 512 18.92 -0.77 20.59
N TYR A 513 19.22 0.22 21.41
CA TYR A 513 18.26 1.01 22.19
C TYR A 513 18.49 2.53 21.96
N PRO A 514 18.24 3.01 20.72
CA PRO A 514 18.48 4.41 20.41
C PRO A 514 17.46 5.31 21.10
N GLU A 515 17.80 6.60 21.22
CA GLU A 515 16.90 7.61 21.77
C GLU A 515 15.59 7.76 20.96
N PHE A 516 15.66 7.63 19.65
CA PHE A 516 14.52 7.66 18.71
C PHE A 516 14.77 6.76 17.51
N GLY A 517 13.75 6.57 16.65
CA GLY A 517 13.86 5.74 15.45
C GLY A 517 13.22 4.37 15.60
N GLN A 518 12.62 4.04 16.75
CA GLN A 518 11.88 2.79 16.94
C GLN A 518 10.69 2.73 15.98
N CYS A 519 10.46 1.54 15.40
CA CYS A 519 9.32 1.31 14.53
C CYS A 519 8.09 0.92 15.37
N VAL A 520 7.40 1.93 15.86
CA VAL A 520 6.15 1.74 16.63
C VAL A 520 5.05 1.25 15.70
N HIS A 521 4.27 0.26 16.13
CA HIS A 521 3.11 -0.23 15.40
C HIS A 521 1.79 0.21 16.05
N LYS A 522 1.61 0.03 17.35
CA LYS A 522 0.43 0.47 18.08
C LYS A 522 0.74 0.68 19.55
N MET A 523 0.07 1.65 20.15
CA MET A 523 0.16 1.95 21.58
C MET A 523 -1.24 2.06 22.16
N ALA A 524 -1.41 1.65 23.42
CA ALA A 524 -2.69 1.69 24.12
C ALA A 524 -2.50 2.04 25.61
N LEU A 525 -3.50 2.74 26.16
CA LEU A 525 -3.57 3.18 27.56
C LEU A 525 -4.97 2.90 28.09
N HIS A 526 -5.10 2.50 29.37
CA HIS A 526 -6.38 2.32 30.04
C HIS A 526 -6.66 3.47 31.03
N PRO A 527 -7.84 4.10 30.98
CA PRO A 527 -8.15 5.27 31.82
C PRO A 527 -8.03 5.03 33.34
N ALA A 528 -8.32 3.82 33.82
CA ALA A 528 -8.17 3.49 35.23
C ALA A 528 -6.72 3.35 35.71
N ARG A 529 -5.75 3.33 34.79
CA ARG A 529 -4.32 3.24 35.10
C ARG A 529 -3.51 4.05 34.08
N PRO A 530 -3.60 5.38 34.13
CA PRO A 530 -3.04 6.26 33.09
C PRO A 530 -1.50 6.29 33.05
N ASN A 531 -0.82 5.85 34.10
CA ASN A 531 0.63 5.67 34.09
C ASN A 531 1.10 4.40 33.37
N ARG A 532 0.17 3.49 33.03
CA ARG A 532 0.50 2.24 32.33
C ARG A 532 0.14 2.32 30.86
N LEU A 533 1.14 2.07 30.00
CA LEU A 533 0.99 1.96 28.57
C LEU A 533 1.43 0.57 28.09
N PHE A 534 0.82 0.11 27.02
CA PHE A 534 1.25 -1.05 26.26
C PHE A 534 1.61 -0.65 24.83
N LEU A 535 2.63 -1.29 24.29
CA LEU A 535 3.19 -0.96 22.98
C LEU A 535 3.49 -2.24 22.18
N GLN A 536 2.99 -2.35 20.97
CA GLN A 536 3.53 -3.23 19.95
C GLN A 536 4.54 -2.44 19.12
N ASN A 537 5.77 -2.86 19.15
CA ASN A 537 6.85 -2.37 18.32
C ASN A 537 7.23 -3.42 17.26
N HIS A 538 8.08 -3.08 16.32
CA HIS A 538 8.61 -4.00 15.33
C HIS A 538 9.32 -5.20 15.97
N TRP A 539 10.07 -4.97 17.03
CA TRP A 539 10.72 -6.01 17.85
C TRP A 539 10.24 -5.93 19.28
N GLY A 540 9.14 -6.56 19.58
CA GLY A 540 8.64 -6.75 20.92
C GLY A 540 7.28 -6.18 21.22
N LEU A 541 6.68 -6.77 22.25
CA LEU A 541 5.57 -6.23 23.02
C LEU A 541 6.13 -5.63 24.30
N TYR A 542 5.75 -4.40 24.61
CA TYR A 542 6.29 -3.67 25.75
C TYR A 542 5.20 -3.14 26.66
N ARG A 543 5.56 -2.97 27.94
CA ARG A 543 4.78 -2.28 28.95
C ARG A 543 5.63 -1.22 29.62
N SER A 544 5.04 -0.05 29.83
CA SER A 544 5.54 0.99 30.74
C SER A 544 4.58 1.14 31.92
N ASP A 545 5.08 1.35 33.12
CA ASP A 545 4.30 1.63 34.33
C ASP A 545 4.56 3.05 34.89
N ASP A 546 5.31 3.86 34.17
CA ASP A 546 5.80 5.18 34.53
C ASP A 546 5.60 6.25 33.46
N CYS A 547 4.43 6.22 32.80
CA CYS A 547 4.06 7.20 31.77
C CYS A 547 5.01 7.21 30.56
N GLY A 548 5.60 6.04 30.20
CA GLY A 548 6.46 5.88 29.04
C GLY A 548 7.95 6.15 29.29
N GLU A 549 8.38 6.49 30.51
CA GLU A 549 9.79 6.73 30.81
C GLU A 549 10.66 5.50 30.57
N HIS A 550 10.17 4.31 30.98
CA HIS A 550 10.86 3.04 30.79
C HIS A 550 9.90 1.99 30.26
N TRP A 551 10.41 1.17 29.33
CA TRP A 551 9.66 0.09 28.72
C TRP A 551 10.28 -1.27 29.03
N THR A 552 9.44 -2.19 29.47
CA THR A 552 9.81 -3.58 29.77
C THR A 552 9.23 -4.48 28.68
N ASP A 553 10.04 -5.38 28.14
CA ASP A 553 9.61 -6.40 27.19
C ASP A 553 8.71 -7.42 27.91
N ILE A 554 7.51 -7.65 27.34
CA ILE A 554 6.49 -8.57 27.86
C ILE A 554 6.09 -9.64 26.81
N ALA A 555 6.89 -9.85 25.78
CA ALA A 555 6.62 -10.79 24.70
C ALA A 555 6.81 -12.26 25.10
N ASN A 556 7.30 -12.55 26.30
CA ASN A 556 7.49 -13.93 26.75
C ASN A 556 6.13 -14.67 26.85
N GLY A 557 6.01 -15.77 26.08
CA GLY A 557 4.77 -16.57 26.02
C GLY A 557 3.91 -16.33 24.76
N VAL A 558 4.31 -15.42 23.86
CA VAL A 558 3.74 -15.34 22.49
C VAL A 558 4.71 -16.01 21.49
N PRO A 559 4.20 -16.53 20.34
CA PRO A 559 5.01 -17.30 19.39
C PRO A 559 6.00 -16.44 18.59
N SER A 560 5.76 -15.14 18.52
CA SER A 560 6.60 -14.13 17.86
C SER A 560 6.42 -12.80 18.57
N ASP A 561 7.47 -12.02 18.67
CA ASP A 561 7.43 -10.67 19.22
C ASP A 561 7.06 -9.59 18.18
N PHE A 562 6.92 -9.99 16.90
CA PHE A 562 6.46 -9.15 15.81
C PHE A 562 4.95 -9.22 15.64
N GLY A 563 4.30 -8.06 15.49
CA GLY A 563 2.85 -7.96 15.29
C GLY A 563 2.44 -6.51 15.02
N PHE A 564 1.14 -6.26 14.85
CA PHE A 564 0.65 -4.91 14.57
C PHE A 564 -0.33 -4.39 15.62
N PRO A 565 -1.45 -5.10 15.94
CA PRO A 565 -2.45 -4.57 16.87
C PRO A 565 -2.11 -4.87 18.32
N VAL A 566 -2.40 -3.93 19.19
CA VAL A 566 -2.55 -4.12 20.64
C VAL A 566 -3.78 -3.35 21.10
N VAL A 567 -4.69 -4.04 21.82
CA VAL A 567 -5.90 -3.43 22.37
C VAL A 567 -6.09 -3.87 23.83
N ILE A 568 -6.64 -2.97 24.67
CA ILE A 568 -6.87 -3.21 26.07
C ILE A 568 -8.35 -3.52 26.31
N HIS A 569 -8.63 -4.41 27.25
CA HIS A 569 -9.97 -4.66 27.74
C HIS A 569 -10.53 -3.39 28.44
N PRO A 570 -11.73 -2.89 28.09
CA PRO A 570 -12.20 -1.58 28.51
C PRO A 570 -12.47 -1.44 30.04
N ARG A 571 -12.54 -2.56 30.76
CA ARG A 571 -12.77 -2.57 32.21
C ARG A 571 -11.66 -3.22 33.04
N ASP A 572 -10.64 -3.75 32.39
CA ASP A 572 -9.50 -4.41 33.06
C ASP A 572 -8.18 -3.88 32.49
N PRO A 573 -7.46 -3.01 33.22
CA PRO A 573 -6.22 -2.40 32.75
C PRO A 573 -5.06 -3.39 32.62
N ASP A 574 -5.19 -4.60 33.12
CA ASP A 574 -4.17 -5.65 33.07
C ASP A 574 -4.47 -6.69 31.97
N CYS A 575 -5.66 -6.59 31.33
CA CYS A 575 -6.08 -7.49 30.27
C CYS A 575 -5.86 -6.85 28.90
N VAL A 576 -4.97 -7.45 28.10
CA VAL A 576 -4.54 -6.94 26.78
C VAL A 576 -4.62 -8.06 25.75
N TYR A 577 -4.94 -7.69 24.51
CA TYR A 577 -5.01 -8.59 23.36
C TYR A 577 -4.03 -8.16 22.28
N ALA A 578 -3.37 -9.13 21.65
CA ALA A 578 -2.46 -8.96 20.54
C ALA A 578 -2.61 -10.08 19.50
N VAL A 579 -2.18 -9.83 18.27
CA VAL A 579 -2.12 -10.83 17.20
C VAL A 579 -0.70 -10.86 16.64
N PRO A 580 0.16 -11.75 17.14
CA PRO A 580 1.49 -11.96 16.61
C PRO A 580 1.46 -12.49 15.18
N VAL A 581 2.43 -12.05 14.37
CA VAL A 581 2.72 -12.58 13.03
C VAL A 581 4.16 -13.07 12.97
N GLU A 582 4.48 -13.94 12.03
CA GLU A 582 5.69 -14.74 12.03
C GLU A 582 6.97 -13.88 11.93
N SER A 583 7.01 -12.95 10.96
CA SER A 583 8.14 -12.06 10.76
C SER A 583 7.77 -10.83 9.94
N GLU A 584 8.72 -9.89 9.81
CA GLU A 584 8.58 -8.71 8.94
C GLU A 584 8.56 -9.06 7.44
N GLU A 585 9.20 -10.16 7.05
CA GLU A 585 9.22 -10.65 5.67
C GLU A 585 7.95 -11.44 5.36
N PHE A 586 7.61 -12.39 6.23
CA PHE A 586 6.43 -13.23 6.10
C PHE A 586 5.33 -12.78 7.08
N ARG A 587 4.64 -11.70 6.74
CA ARG A 587 3.64 -11.02 7.58
C ARG A 587 2.33 -11.81 7.72
N CYS A 588 2.42 -13.08 8.06
CA CYS A 588 1.29 -13.96 8.32
C CYS A 588 1.32 -14.47 9.75
N VAL A 589 0.16 -14.88 10.28
CA VAL A 589 0.07 -15.48 11.61
C VAL A 589 0.93 -16.74 11.72
N CYS A 590 1.56 -16.93 12.87
CA CYS A 590 2.51 -18.02 13.13
C CYS A 590 1.89 -19.40 12.88
N ASP A 591 2.66 -20.33 12.31
CA ASP A 591 2.25 -21.71 11.97
C ASP A 591 1.05 -21.82 11.03
N GLY A 592 0.64 -20.75 10.33
CA GLY A 592 -0.61 -20.73 9.57
C GLY A 592 -1.85 -20.98 10.44
N ARG A 593 -1.83 -20.53 11.71
CA ARG A 593 -2.90 -20.67 12.69
C ARG A 593 -3.31 -19.30 13.21
N LEU A 594 -4.52 -18.88 12.92
CA LEU A 594 -5.03 -17.60 13.42
C LEU A 594 -5.40 -17.72 14.90
N ARG A 595 -4.69 -16.95 15.73
CA ARG A 595 -4.86 -16.90 17.18
C ARG A 595 -4.80 -15.46 17.65
N VAL A 596 -5.67 -15.10 18.59
CA VAL A 596 -5.54 -13.87 19.37
C VAL A 596 -4.91 -14.26 20.70
N TYR A 597 -3.88 -13.57 21.13
CA TYR A 597 -3.24 -13.80 22.43
C TYR A 597 -3.77 -12.80 23.42
N ARG A 598 -4.07 -13.28 24.63
CA ARG A 598 -4.57 -12.47 25.75
C ARG A 598 -3.64 -12.62 26.95
N THR A 599 -3.35 -11.51 27.60
CA THR A 599 -2.83 -11.48 28.97
C THR A 599 -3.91 -10.98 29.92
N ARG A 600 -3.94 -11.44 31.17
CA ARG A 600 -4.78 -10.91 32.27
C ARG A 600 -3.93 -10.41 33.44
N ASN A 601 -2.63 -10.36 33.28
CA ASN A 601 -1.65 -9.96 34.28
C ASN A 601 -0.59 -9.03 33.69
N ALA A 602 -1.05 -8.14 32.81
CA ALA A 602 -0.24 -7.09 32.20
C ALA A 602 1.03 -7.60 31.49
N GLY A 603 0.94 -8.77 30.85
CA GLY A 603 2.03 -9.35 30.05
C GLY A 603 2.93 -10.32 30.81
N ALA A 604 2.65 -10.66 32.06
CA ALA A 604 3.42 -11.67 32.80
C ALA A 604 3.18 -13.09 32.23
N SER A 605 2.04 -13.34 31.60
CA SER A 605 1.75 -14.55 30.83
C SER A 605 0.74 -14.29 29.74
N TRP A 606 0.74 -15.11 28.68
CA TRP A 606 -0.15 -15.03 27.54
C TRP A 606 -0.86 -16.34 27.27
N GLU A 607 -2.14 -16.30 26.92
CA GLU A 607 -2.96 -17.44 26.54
C GLU A 607 -3.51 -17.28 25.10
N PRO A 608 -3.46 -18.34 24.26
CA PRO A 608 -4.02 -18.27 22.91
C PRO A 608 -5.55 -18.46 22.92
N LEU A 609 -6.26 -17.57 22.26
CA LEU A 609 -7.71 -17.62 22.03
C LEU A 609 -7.94 -17.99 20.56
N MET A 610 -8.42 -19.21 20.28
CA MET A 610 -8.45 -19.73 18.90
C MET A 610 -9.75 -20.43 18.52
N ARG A 611 -10.67 -20.66 19.46
CA ARG A 611 -11.89 -21.44 19.20
C ARG A 611 -12.82 -20.72 18.23
N GLY A 612 -13.02 -21.30 17.03
CA GLY A 612 -13.78 -20.69 15.94
C GLY A 612 -12.95 -19.89 14.93
N LEU A 613 -11.63 -19.74 15.16
CA LEU A 613 -10.71 -19.16 14.19
C LEU A 613 -10.06 -20.26 13.32
N PRO A 614 -9.65 -19.97 12.08
CA PRO A 614 -8.95 -20.91 11.19
C PRO A 614 -7.63 -21.39 11.82
N GLN A 615 -7.44 -22.71 11.92
CA GLN A 615 -6.28 -23.34 12.56
C GLN A 615 -5.38 -24.10 11.57
N LYS A 616 -5.62 -23.96 10.27
CA LYS A 616 -4.79 -24.53 9.20
C LYS A 616 -4.78 -23.57 8.03
N GLN A 617 -3.61 -23.39 7.43
CA GLN A 617 -3.43 -22.57 6.22
C GLN A 617 -4.04 -21.16 6.33
N ALA A 618 -3.98 -20.57 7.51
CA ALA A 618 -4.47 -19.23 7.77
C ALA A 618 -3.35 -18.21 7.48
N TYR A 619 -3.17 -17.85 6.22
CA TYR A 619 -2.18 -16.86 5.80
C TYR A 619 -2.74 -15.44 5.98
N GLU A 620 -3.07 -15.11 7.23
CA GLU A 620 -3.78 -13.88 7.60
C GLU A 620 -2.86 -12.86 8.27
N THR A 621 -3.16 -11.58 8.05
CA THR A 621 -2.51 -10.46 8.75
C THR A 621 -3.59 -9.56 9.32
N VAL A 622 -3.48 -9.18 10.58
CA VAL A 622 -4.32 -8.16 11.23
C VAL A 622 -3.48 -6.88 11.37
N LEU A 623 -3.91 -5.79 10.76
CA LEU A 623 -3.19 -4.52 10.79
C LEU A 623 -3.39 -3.78 12.13
N ARG A 624 -2.56 -2.75 12.39
CA ARG A 624 -2.49 -1.99 13.65
C ARG A 624 -3.81 -1.40 14.12
N ASP A 625 -4.64 -0.91 13.20
CA ASP A 625 -5.95 -0.31 13.46
C ASP A 625 -7.12 -1.23 13.11
N ALA A 626 -6.84 -2.46 12.68
CA ALA A 626 -7.84 -3.43 12.28
C ALA A 626 -8.35 -4.30 13.44
N MET A 627 -8.12 -3.91 14.69
CA MET A 627 -8.63 -4.59 15.89
C MET A 627 -9.18 -3.58 16.89
N THR A 628 -10.28 -3.94 17.57
CA THR A 628 -10.95 -3.09 18.57
C THR A 628 -11.71 -3.93 19.59
N THR A 629 -12.01 -3.33 20.76
CA THR A 629 -12.89 -3.90 21.81
C THR A 629 -14.10 -3.01 22.00
N ASP A 630 -15.26 -3.58 22.39
CA ASP A 630 -16.44 -2.81 22.77
C ASP A 630 -16.56 -2.62 24.29
N SER A 631 -17.50 -1.79 24.73
CA SER A 631 -17.79 -1.52 26.15
C SER A 631 -18.89 -2.39 26.74
N LEU A 632 -19.50 -3.31 26.00
CA LEU A 632 -20.61 -4.15 26.44
C LEU A 632 -20.13 -5.25 27.41
N ASP A 633 -21.08 -5.87 28.11
CA ASP A 633 -20.83 -6.99 29.01
C ASP A 633 -21.52 -8.25 28.49
N PRO A 634 -20.82 -9.37 28.27
CA PRO A 634 -19.35 -9.50 28.21
C PRO A 634 -18.73 -8.66 27.07
N VAL A 635 -17.44 -8.30 27.22
CA VAL A 635 -16.72 -7.50 26.21
C VAL A 635 -16.64 -8.24 24.90
N GLY A 636 -16.95 -7.52 23.82
CA GLY A 636 -16.71 -7.98 22.46
C GLY A 636 -15.35 -7.55 21.95
N ILE A 637 -14.77 -8.40 21.10
CA ILE A 637 -13.50 -8.14 20.42
C ILE A 637 -13.72 -8.35 18.93
N TYR A 638 -13.28 -7.42 18.11
CA TYR A 638 -13.47 -7.46 16.66
C TYR A 638 -12.16 -7.20 15.96
N PHE A 639 -11.88 -7.96 14.90
CA PHE A 639 -10.74 -7.69 14.05
C PHE A 639 -10.99 -8.05 12.58
N GLY A 640 -10.34 -7.31 11.71
CA GLY A 640 -10.35 -7.53 10.28
C GLY A 640 -8.99 -7.95 9.75
N THR A 641 -8.98 -8.76 8.69
CA THR A 641 -7.76 -9.26 8.07
C THR A 641 -7.49 -8.62 6.71
N ARG A 642 -6.27 -8.71 6.23
CA ARG A 642 -5.91 -8.24 4.88
C ARG A 642 -6.56 -9.04 3.76
N SER A 643 -7.01 -10.27 4.02
CA SER A 643 -7.78 -11.07 3.08
C SER A 643 -9.29 -10.72 3.07
N GLY A 644 -9.72 -9.72 3.86
CA GLY A 644 -11.10 -9.24 3.87
C GLY A 644 -12.04 -10.08 4.75
N GLN A 645 -11.52 -10.79 5.76
CA GLN A 645 -12.33 -11.49 6.75
C GLN A 645 -12.52 -10.61 7.98
N LEU A 646 -13.76 -10.45 8.45
CA LEU A 646 -14.10 -9.78 9.70
C LEU A 646 -14.54 -10.81 10.73
N PHE A 647 -13.81 -10.92 11.82
CA PHE A 647 -14.11 -11.79 12.96
C PHE A 647 -14.57 -10.98 14.16
N GLY A 648 -15.43 -11.60 14.98
CA GLY A 648 -15.87 -11.05 16.25
C GLY A 648 -16.10 -12.13 17.29
N SER A 649 -15.86 -11.76 18.54
CA SER A 649 -16.22 -12.48 19.74
C SER A 649 -17.11 -11.58 20.59
N ASN A 650 -18.14 -12.11 21.23
CA ASN A 650 -19.00 -11.42 22.19
C ASN A 650 -18.88 -12.00 23.62
N ASP A 651 -17.79 -12.70 23.91
CA ASP A 651 -17.51 -13.39 25.16
C ASP A 651 -16.03 -13.34 25.56
N GLU A 652 -15.39 -12.19 25.37
CA GLU A 652 -13.96 -11.91 25.71
C GLU A 652 -12.97 -12.82 24.97
N GLY A 653 -13.29 -13.24 23.74
CA GLY A 653 -12.41 -14.07 22.92
C GLY A 653 -12.50 -15.57 23.19
N LYS A 654 -13.41 -16.04 24.05
CA LYS A 654 -13.58 -17.47 24.31
C LYS A 654 -14.07 -18.22 23.07
N ASN A 655 -14.99 -17.61 22.29
CA ASN A 655 -15.47 -18.11 21.02
C ASN A 655 -15.47 -17.02 19.96
N TRP A 656 -15.07 -17.38 18.75
CA TRP A 656 -14.98 -16.47 17.61
C TRP A 656 -15.93 -16.89 16.51
N ASN A 657 -16.53 -15.91 15.85
CA ASN A 657 -17.36 -16.09 14.67
C ASN A 657 -16.87 -15.20 13.54
N ARG A 658 -16.88 -15.71 12.32
CA ARG A 658 -16.71 -14.87 11.14
C ARG A 658 -18.00 -14.09 10.90
N ILE A 659 -17.96 -12.79 11.12
CA ILE A 659 -19.10 -11.88 10.93
C ILE A 659 -19.36 -11.69 9.43
N LEU A 660 -18.31 -11.44 8.66
CA LEU A 660 -18.38 -11.18 7.22
C LEU A 660 -17.07 -11.62 6.57
N GLY A 661 -17.14 -12.11 5.32
CA GLY A 661 -16.00 -12.46 4.49
C GLY A 661 -16.15 -11.90 3.09
N GLY A 662 -15.03 -11.88 2.34
CA GLY A 662 -15.02 -11.36 0.96
C GLY A 662 -15.03 -9.83 0.86
N LEU A 663 -14.73 -9.12 1.95
CA LEU A 663 -14.46 -7.70 1.90
C LEU A 663 -13.12 -7.44 1.21
N PRO A 664 -12.89 -6.23 0.66
CA PRO A 664 -11.55 -5.80 0.31
C PRO A 664 -10.63 -5.80 1.55
N SER A 665 -9.31 -5.74 1.35
CA SER A 665 -8.34 -5.73 2.45
C SER A 665 -8.72 -4.73 3.55
N ILE A 666 -8.93 -5.22 4.76
CA ILE A 666 -9.38 -4.41 5.89
C ILE A 666 -8.18 -3.65 6.47
N LEU A 667 -8.31 -2.34 6.58
CA LEU A 667 -7.27 -1.43 7.06
C LEU A 667 -7.53 -0.98 8.50
N CYS A 668 -8.79 -0.73 8.86
CA CYS A 668 -9.17 -0.34 10.22
C CYS A 668 -10.56 -0.87 10.60
N VAL A 669 -10.75 -1.09 11.90
CA VAL A 669 -12.04 -1.51 12.51
C VAL A 669 -12.26 -0.69 13.77
N ARG A 670 -13.46 -0.14 13.92
CA ARG A 670 -13.91 0.56 15.13
C ARG A 670 -15.31 0.09 15.48
N CYS A 671 -15.64 0.11 16.75
CA CYS A 671 -16.99 -0.20 17.18
C CYS A 671 -17.51 0.82 18.19
N ALA A 672 -18.84 0.95 18.27
CA ALA A 672 -19.51 1.84 19.20
C ALA A 672 -20.92 1.34 19.50
N VAL A 673 -21.44 1.72 20.67
CA VAL A 673 -22.86 1.66 21.01
C VAL A 673 -23.46 3.03 20.74
N VAL A 674 -24.54 3.09 19.97
CA VAL A 674 -25.22 4.34 19.64
C VAL A 674 -26.17 4.69 20.80
N GLU A 675 -25.71 5.52 21.73
CA GLU A 675 -26.45 5.87 22.96
C GLU A 675 -27.05 7.28 22.93
N ASP A 676 -28.00 7.51 23.88
CA ASP A 676 -28.41 8.86 24.32
C ASP A 676 -27.39 9.38 25.34
N GLN A 677 -26.95 10.59 25.13
CA GLN A 677 -26.22 11.57 25.96
C GLN A 677 -25.33 11.14 27.16
N GLU A 678 -25.41 9.95 27.75
CA GLU A 678 -24.67 9.65 28.99
C GLU A 678 -23.40 8.77 28.85
N LEU A 679 -23.15 8.13 27.69
CA LEU A 679 -22.02 7.20 27.56
C LEU A 679 -21.42 7.21 26.12
N GLY A 680 -21.00 8.36 25.68
CA GLY A 680 -20.35 8.53 24.37
C GLY A 680 -18.83 8.45 24.45
N ASN A 681 -18.23 7.36 24.95
CA ASN A 681 -16.80 7.16 24.77
C ASN A 681 -16.44 5.67 24.69
N VAL A 682 -15.59 5.35 23.75
CA VAL A 682 -14.91 4.06 23.62
C VAL A 682 -14.02 3.74 24.85
N PHE A 683 -13.86 4.70 25.76
CA PHE A 683 -13.23 4.53 27.07
C PHE A 683 -14.26 4.87 28.14
N PRO A 684 -14.54 3.97 29.09
CA PRO A 684 -15.44 4.28 30.20
C PRO A 684 -14.89 5.47 30.97
N VAL A 685 -15.76 6.46 31.19
CA VAL A 685 -15.52 7.53 32.16
C VAL A 685 -15.12 6.91 33.50
N SER A 686 -14.13 7.47 34.18
CA SER A 686 -13.62 7.06 35.47
C SER A 686 -14.74 6.64 36.41
N PRO A 687 -14.60 5.53 37.14
CA PRO A 687 -15.59 5.18 38.15
C PRO A 687 -15.72 6.34 39.13
N LYS A 688 -16.95 6.83 39.34
CA LYS A 688 -17.25 7.83 40.39
C LYS A 688 -16.54 7.38 41.67
N ALA A 689 -15.74 8.24 42.22
CA ALA A 689 -15.07 8.00 43.49
C ALA A 689 -16.12 7.43 44.48
N PRO A 690 -15.78 6.41 45.26
CA PRO A 690 -16.72 5.83 46.21
C PRO A 690 -17.23 6.95 47.15
N LYS A 691 -18.56 7.12 47.18
CA LYS A 691 -19.17 8.07 48.13
C LYS A 691 -18.65 7.71 49.53
N GLN A 692 -17.92 8.63 50.13
CA GLN A 692 -17.52 8.55 51.54
C GLN A 692 -18.84 8.34 52.35
N VAL A 693 -18.98 7.22 52.96
CA VAL A 693 -20.01 6.96 53.96
C VAL A 693 -19.71 7.89 55.13
N PRO A 694 -20.65 8.74 55.58
CA PRO A 694 -20.39 9.60 56.74
C PRO A 694 -20.06 8.72 57.94
N GLY A 695 -18.84 8.85 58.44
CA GLY A 695 -18.41 8.16 59.65
C GLY A 695 -19.29 8.59 60.84
N LYS A 696 -19.95 7.62 61.49
CA LYS A 696 -20.56 7.84 62.78
C LYS A 696 -19.46 8.22 63.76
N SER A 697 -19.47 9.47 64.20
CA SER A 697 -18.62 9.95 65.31
C SER A 697 -19.10 9.31 66.61
N ASN A 698 -18.33 8.38 67.14
CA ASN A 698 -18.45 7.95 68.52
C ASN A 698 -17.79 9.02 69.40
N ALA A 699 -18.58 9.93 69.92
CA ALA A 699 -18.21 10.76 71.04
C ALA A 699 -18.49 10.04 72.35
N SER A 700 -17.50 9.44 72.94
CA SER A 700 -17.51 9.01 74.33
C SER A 700 -17.23 10.20 75.25
N HIS A 701 -18.25 10.72 75.87
CA HIS A 701 -18.11 11.56 77.06
C HIS A 701 -18.43 10.77 78.30
N GLN A 702 -17.40 10.40 79.06
CA GLN A 702 -17.50 10.04 80.47
C GLN A 702 -17.88 11.28 81.28
N SER A 703 -18.96 11.21 82.04
CA SER A 703 -19.24 12.08 83.17
C SER A 703 -19.74 11.20 84.30
N THR A 704 -18.81 11.02 85.26
CA THR A 704 -19.03 10.52 86.60
C THR A 704 -19.95 11.43 87.36
N LYS A 705 -21.06 10.95 87.90
CA LYS A 705 -21.69 11.47 89.14
C LYS A 705 -22.17 10.34 90.04
N ARG A 706 -21.47 10.14 91.16
CA ARG A 706 -21.93 9.42 92.35
C ARG A 706 -23.23 10.02 92.88
N LYS A 707 -24.19 9.16 93.20
CA LYS A 707 -25.12 9.41 94.33
C LYS A 707 -25.34 8.12 95.07
N THR A 708 -24.92 8.14 96.33
CA THR A 708 -25.26 7.29 97.46
C THR A 708 -26.73 7.35 97.84
N LYS A 709 -27.32 6.19 98.12
CA LYS A 709 -28.25 5.95 99.28
C LYS A 709 -28.60 4.43 99.30
N ALA A 710 -28.14 3.89 100.33
CA ALA A 710 -28.64 3.26 101.55
C ALA A 710 -30.08 2.64 101.47
N ARG A 711 -30.18 1.43 101.51
CA ARG A 711 -30.65 0.40 102.42
C ARG A 711 -30.59 -0.98 101.82
#